data_140be5283f6ef2f94e4c03b5b20a2b7d
#
_entry.id   140be5283f6ef2f94e4c03b5b20a2b7d
#
_cell.length_a   1.000
_cell.length_b   1.000
_cell.length_c   1.000
_cell.angle_alpha   90.00
_cell.angle_beta   90.00
_cell.angle_gamma   90.00
#
_symmetry.space_group_name_H-M   'P 1'
#
loop_
_entity.id
_entity.type
_entity.pdbx_description
1 polymer ?
#
loop_
_entity_poly.entity_id
_entity_poly.type
_entity_poly.pdbx_seq_one_letter_code
_entity_poly.pdbx_strand_id
1 'polypeptide(L)'
;MSKLYDLVSDYAPSGDQPTAIKQLTEGLDAGLAHQTLLGVTGSGKTFTLANVIAQAQRPAILLAPNKTLAAQLYGEMKAFFPNNAVEYFVSYYDYYQPEAYVPTTDTFIEKDSSVNAHIEQMRLSATKALLERKDAIIVASVSAIYGLGDPEAYLQMMLHIRRGDVMDQRDILRRLAELQYSRNDIAFERGQFRVRGEVIDVFPAESDHDAVRIEMFDDEIDCISVFDPLTGVVKQRDLPRFTIYPKTHYVTPRERILQAIENIKQELRERQTYLRDNNKLLEEQRISQRTQFDIEMMNELGFCSGIENYSRYLSGRAEGEPPPTLFDYLPHDGLLIIDESHVTVPQIGAMYKGDRSRKETLVEYGFRLPSALDNRPLKFEEFEALAPQTIFVSATPGNYELEKSAGEIADQVVRPTGLLDPVLEVRPVATQVDDLLSEIRIRAVKDERVLVTTLTKRMAEDLTEYLHEHDVKVRYLHSDIDTVERVEIIRDLRLGEFDVLVGINLLREGLDMPEVSLVAILDADKEGFLRSERSLIQTIGRAARNLHGKAILYADSITKSMKKAMDETERRREKQQAYNEKMGIQPQALQRNIKDIMELGDITKSRKQKVSKTVPLSKVAEPSLSYNVLTPQQLEKEITKLEAQMYKHAQNLEFELAAQKRDEIEKLRQQFIANS
;
A
#
# COMPACT_ATOMS: atom_id res chain seq x y z
N MET A 1 -17.10 -25.33 21.25
CA MET A 1 -16.09 -25.17 20.19
C MET A 1 -15.05 -24.19 20.69
N SER A 2 -13.76 -24.48 20.53
CA SER A 2 -12.69 -23.50 20.83
C SER A 2 -12.88 -22.27 19.92
N LYS A 3 -12.78 -21.07 20.49
CA LYS A 3 -12.82 -19.84 19.68
C LYS A 3 -11.63 -19.81 18.71
N LEU A 4 -11.87 -19.49 17.46
CA LEU A 4 -10.82 -19.35 16.44
C LEU A 4 -9.97 -18.10 16.70
N TYR A 5 -10.62 -17.00 17.07
CA TYR A 5 -9.96 -15.73 17.33
C TYR A 5 -9.89 -15.43 18.82
N ASP A 6 -8.72 -15.04 19.28
CA ASP A 6 -8.43 -14.64 20.66
C ASP A 6 -8.13 -13.13 20.68
N LEU A 7 -9.19 -12.35 20.98
CA LEU A 7 -9.08 -10.90 21.07
C LEU A 7 -8.45 -10.50 22.39
N VAL A 8 -7.27 -9.91 22.35
CA VAL A 8 -6.54 -9.38 23.50
C VAL A 8 -6.67 -7.87 23.54
N SER A 9 -7.22 -7.33 24.63
CA SER A 9 -7.36 -5.88 24.83
C SER A 9 -7.46 -5.53 26.29
N ASP A 10 -6.80 -4.43 26.67
CA ASP A 10 -6.92 -3.83 28.02
C ASP A 10 -8.22 -3.01 28.18
N TYR A 11 -8.96 -2.84 27.08
CA TYR A 11 -10.17 -2.00 27.03
C TYR A 11 -11.42 -2.84 26.80
N ALA A 12 -12.52 -2.42 27.41
CA ALA A 12 -13.86 -2.90 27.07
C ALA A 12 -14.55 -1.93 26.10
N PRO A 13 -15.45 -2.43 25.23
CA PRO A 13 -16.24 -1.56 24.36
C PRO A 13 -17.02 -0.51 25.15
N SER A 14 -16.94 0.75 24.71
CA SER A 14 -17.58 1.91 25.37
C SER A 14 -18.20 2.87 24.35
N GLY A 15 -18.98 3.83 24.84
CA GLY A 15 -19.68 4.76 23.95
C GLY A 15 -20.72 4.08 23.08
N ASP A 16 -20.64 4.35 21.79
CA ASP A 16 -21.52 3.72 20.77
C ASP A 16 -21.00 2.32 20.35
N GLN A 17 -19.77 1.92 20.73
CA GLN A 17 -19.14 0.67 20.29
C GLN A 17 -19.98 -0.59 20.59
N PRO A 18 -20.54 -0.79 21.82
CA PRO A 18 -21.34 -1.98 22.10
C PRO A 18 -22.55 -2.13 21.18
N THR A 19 -23.22 -1.02 20.89
CA THR A 19 -24.39 -0.99 20.01
C THR A 19 -23.98 -1.27 18.56
N ALA A 20 -22.90 -0.64 18.08
CA ALA A 20 -22.38 -0.85 16.75
C ALA A 20 -21.88 -2.30 16.52
N ILE A 21 -21.16 -2.86 17.48
CA ILE A 21 -20.70 -4.26 17.45
C ILE A 21 -21.90 -5.21 17.34
N LYS A 22 -22.90 -5.01 18.21
CA LYS A 22 -24.11 -5.82 18.23
C LYS A 22 -24.86 -5.76 16.89
N GLN A 23 -25.13 -4.55 16.41
CA GLN A 23 -25.85 -4.35 15.14
C GLN A 23 -25.11 -4.99 13.96
N LEU A 24 -23.80 -4.78 13.84
CA LEU A 24 -23.01 -5.36 12.76
C LEU A 24 -22.97 -6.88 12.82
N THR A 25 -22.82 -7.46 14.03
CA THR A 25 -22.78 -8.92 14.20
C THR A 25 -24.15 -9.55 13.91
N GLU A 26 -25.23 -8.98 14.42
CA GLU A 26 -26.58 -9.43 14.12
C GLU A 26 -26.89 -9.35 12.62
N GLY A 27 -26.43 -8.31 11.93
CA GLY A 27 -26.55 -8.18 10.49
C GLY A 27 -25.76 -9.24 9.71
N LEU A 28 -24.55 -9.60 10.16
CA LEU A 28 -23.78 -10.70 9.56
C LEU A 28 -24.51 -12.05 9.77
N ASP A 29 -25.04 -12.30 10.95
CA ASP A 29 -25.78 -13.53 11.26
C ASP A 29 -27.10 -13.62 10.50
N ALA A 30 -27.74 -12.48 10.24
CA ALA A 30 -28.93 -12.39 9.39
C ALA A 30 -28.64 -12.52 7.88
N GLY A 31 -27.37 -12.61 7.48
CA GLY A 31 -26.98 -12.77 6.09
C GLY A 31 -27.02 -11.47 5.26
N LEU A 32 -27.01 -10.29 5.89
CA LEU A 32 -26.97 -9.02 5.17
C LEU A 32 -25.70 -8.94 4.31
N ALA A 33 -25.87 -8.67 3.02
CA ALA A 33 -24.74 -8.58 2.09
C ALA A 33 -23.84 -7.37 2.36
N HIS A 34 -24.45 -6.26 2.77
CA HIS A 34 -23.75 -4.99 2.99
C HIS A 34 -24.25 -4.27 4.24
N GLN A 35 -23.34 -3.72 5.02
CA GLN A 35 -23.61 -2.87 6.17
C GLN A 35 -22.63 -1.70 6.19
N THR A 36 -22.98 -0.58 6.82
CA THR A 36 -22.09 0.56 6.95
C THR A 36 -21.85 0.91 8.42
N LEU A 37 -20.58 1.01 8.81
CA LEU A 37 -20.16 1.61 10.07
C LEU A 37 -19.82 3.08 9.83
N LEU A 38 -20.70 3.99 10.26
CA LEU A 38 -20.42 5.43 10.30
C LEU A 38 -19.63 5.73 11.57
N GLY A 39 -18.31 5.77 11.44
CA GLY A 39 -17.42 5.95 12.59
C GLY A 39 -16.54 7.17 12.46
N VAL A 40 -16.71 8.15 13.36
CA VAL A 40 -15.88 9.36 13.36
C VAL A 40 -14.44 9.06 13.74
N THR A 41 -13.55 9.98 13.41
CA THR A 41 -12.13 9.89 13.80
C THR A 41 -12.02 9.85 15.33
N GLY A 42 -11.32 8.86 15.86
CA GLY A 42 -11.11 8.68 17.30
C GLY A 42 -12.21 7.96 18.05
N SER A 43 -13.26 7.48 17.40
CA SER A 43 -14.29 6.67 18.04
C SER A 43 -13.88 5.21 18.31
N GLY A 44 -12.67 4.80 17.85
CA GLY A 44 -12.18 3.42 18.02
C GLY A 44 -12.77 2.44 17.02
N LYS A 45 -12.94 2.84 15.76
CA LYS A 45 -13.44 1.98 14.68
C LYS A 45 -12.70 0.63 14.59
N THR A 46 -11.36 0.65 14.64
CA THR A 46 -10.55 -0.56 14.55
C THR A 46 -10.86 -1.54 15.66
N PHE A 47 -11.05 -1.05 16.89
CA PHE A 47 -11.44 -1.90 18.02
C PHE A 47 -12.85 -2.49 17.86
N THR A 48 -13.79 -1.72 17.31
CA THR A 48 -15.13 -2.22 16.96
C THR A 48 -15.04 -3.34 15.93
N LEU A 49 -14.25 -3.14 14.87
CA LEU A 49 -14.03 -4.16 13.82
C LEU A 49 -13.36 -5.42 14.38
N ALA A 50 -12.37 -5.27 15.26
CA ALA A 50 -11.72 -6.40 15.93
C ALA A 50 -12.74 -7.22 16.75
N ASN A 51 -13.65 -6.56 17.49
CA ASN A 51 -14.73 -7.24 18.19
C ASN A 51 -15.72 -7.95 17.24
N VAL A 52 -16.06 -7.33 16.10
CA VAL A 52 -16.92 -7.96 15.08
C VAL A 52 -16.27 -9.21 14.51
N ILE A 53 -14.98 -9.14 14.13
CA ILE A 53 -14.20 -10.30 13.63
C ILE A 53 -14.15 -11.41 14.68
N ALA A 54 -13.88 -11.05 15.96
CA ALA A 54 -13.82 -11.99 17.06
C ALA A 54 -15.16 -12.67 17.35
N GLN A 55 -16.29 -12.02 17.05
CA GLN A 55 -17.62 -12.61 17.18
C GLN A 55 -18.03 -13.40 15.93
N ALA A 56 -17.74 -12.90 14.73
CA ALA A 56 -18.04 -13.56 13.47
C ALA A 56 -17.30 -14.89 13.27
N GLN A 57 -16.09 -15.03 13.86
CA GLN A 57 -15.28 -16.26 13.82
C GLN A 57 -15.01 -16.75 12.39
N ARG A 58 -14.75 -15.81 11.44
CA ARG A 58 -14.53 -16.08 10.01
C ARG A 58 -13.26 -15.37 9.52
N PRO A 59 -12.57 -15.91 8.48
CA PRO A 59 -11.45 -15.19 7.85
C PRO A 59 -11.90 -13.83 7.33
N ALA A 60 -11.03 -12.83 7.42
CA ALA A 60 -11.38 -11.47 7.04
C ALA A 60 -10.29 -10.82 6.17
N ILE A 61 -10.73 -10.05 5.16
CA ILE A 61 -9.88 -9.10 4.44
C ILE A 61 -10.30 -7.69 4.82
N LEU A 62 -9.33 -6.88 5.23
CA LEU A 62 -9.50 -5.45 5.51
C LEU A 62 -8.82 -4.66 4.39
N LEU A 63 -9.58 -3.93 3.59
CA LEU A 63 -9.06 -3.07 2.53
C LEU A 63 -8.86 -1.65 3.04
N ALA A 64 -7.65 -1.10 2.86
CA ALA A 64 -7.30 0.27 3.15
C ALA A 64 -6.92 1.03 1.86
N PRO A 65 -7.16 2.35 1.77
CA PRO A 65 -6.94 3.12 0.52
C PRO A 65 -5.47 3.31 0.15
N ASN A 66 -4.55 3.15 1.10
CA ASN A 66 -3.11 3.32 0.86
C ASN A 66 -2.25 2.47 1.80
N LYS A 67 -0.95 2.35 1.48
CA LYS A 67 0.01 1.53 2.26
C LYS A 67 0.16 2.00 3.70
N THR A 68 0.14 3.30 3.97
CA THR A 68 0.33 3.87 5.31
C THR A 68 -0.81 3.49 6.24
N LEU A 69 -2.06 3.64 5.76
CA LEU A 69 -3.25 3.20 6.51
C LEU A 69 -3.29 1.69 6.70
N ALA A 70 -2.96 0.95 5.65
CA ALA A 70 -2.87 -0.50 5.76
C ALA A 70 -1.83 -0.93 6.81
N ALA A 71 -0.66 -0.28 6.86
CA ALA A 71 0.37 -0.56 7.86
C ALA A 71 -0.11 -0.25 9.29
N GLN A 72 -0.78 0.89 9.48
CA GLN A 72 -1.37 1.24 10.77
C GLN A 72 -2.41 0.20 11.20
N LEU A 73 -3.35 -0.13 10.32
CA LEU A 73 -4.42 -1.08 10.58
C LEU A 73 -3.85 -2.49 10.86
N TYR A 74 -2.81 -2.89 10.14
CA TYR A 74 -2.07 -4.13 10.39
C TYR A 74 -1.46 -4.16 11.79
N GLY A 75 -0.77 -3.09 12.20
CA GLY A 75 -0.18 -3.00 13.54
C GLY A 75 -1.24 -3.06 14.64
N GLU A 76 -2.36 -2.35 14.48
CA GLU A 76 -3.48 -2.37 15.42
C GLU A 76 -4.12 -3.77 15.50
N MET A 77 -4.40 -4.42 14.36
CA MET A 77 -4.97 -5.77 14.33
C MET A 77 -4.02 -6.81 14.92
N LYS A 78 -2.71 -6.69 14.66
CA LYS A 78 -1.70 -7.60 15.25
C LYS A 78 -1.61 -7.45 16.78
N ALA A 79 -1.82 -6.24 17.30
CA ALA A 79 -1.89 -6.01 18.74
C ALA A 79 -3.17 -6.62 19.35
N PHE A 80 -4.31 -6.56 18.65
CA PHE A 80 -5.56 -7.16 19.11
C PHE A 80 -5.59 -8.69 18.96
N PHE A 81 -4.87 -9.26 18.01
CA PHE A 81 -4.86 -10.69 17.69
C PHE A 81 -3.42 -11.25 17.65
N PRO A 82 -2.67 -11.21 18.76
CA PRO A 82 -1.26 -11.61 18.78
C PRO A 82 -1.05 -13.11 18.51
N ASN A 83 -2.06 -13.94 18.74
CA ASN A 83 -2.02 -15.39 18.58
C ASN A 83 -2.63 -15.89 17.26
N ASN A 84 -3.23 -15.00 16.46
CA ASN A 84 -3.87 -15.34 15.21
C ASN A 84 -3.02 -14.93 14.00
N ALA A 85 -3.38 -15.40 12.81
CA ALA A 85 -2.68 -15.05 11.58
C ALA A 85 -3.13 -13.66 11.08
N VAL A 86 -2.47 -12.62 11.53
CA VAL A 86 -2.63 -11.26 10.99
C VAL A 86 -1.52 -11.01 9.99
N GLU A 87 -1.90 -10.77 8.73
CA GLU A 87 -0.99 -10.70 7.59
C GLU A 87 -1.18 -9.41 6.79
N TYR A 88 -0.14 -9.03 6.04
CA TYR A 88 -0.07 -7.77 5.32
C TYR A 88 0.05 -7.99 3.81
N PHE A 89 -0.86 -7.40 3.02
CA PHE A 89 -0.91 -7.60 1.58
C PHE A 89 -1.08 -6.27 0.82
N VAL A 90 0.03 -5.61 0.52
CA VAL A 90 0.06 -4.36 -0.26
C VAL A 90 0.94 -4.50 -1.50
N SER A 91 1.02 -3.48 -2.34
CA SER A 91 1.96 -3.47 -3.46
C SER A 91 3.40 -3.62 -2.96
N TYR A 92 4.13 -4.59 -3.50
CA TYR A 92 5.53 -4.88 -3.14
C TYR A 92 6.55 -3.96 -3.83
N TYR A 93 6.09 -3.02 -4.66
CA TYR A 93 6.96 -2.03 -5.29
C TYR A 93 7.19 -0.84 -4.37
N ASP A 94 8.46 -0.50 -4.08
CA ASP A 94 8.82 0.77 -3.45
C ASP A 94 8.73 1.91 -4.47
N TYR A 95 9.15 1.62 -5.70
CA TYR A 95 8.99 2.46 -6.87
C TYR A 95 8.42 1.63 -8.02
N TYR A 96 7.47 2.17 -8.76
CA TYR A 96 6.86 1.51 -9.90
C TYR A 96 6.54 2.49 -11.03
N GLN A 97 7.28 2.36 -12.12
CA GLN A 97 6.95 2.99 -13.39
C GLN A 97 6.45 1.91 -14.34
N PRO A 98 5.16 1.88 -14.67
CA PRO A 98 4.64 0.91 -15.64
C PRO A 98 5.21 1.17 -17.03
N GLU A 99 5.40 0.12 -17.81
CA GLU A 99 5.70 0.29 -19.21
C GLU A 99 4.59 1.07 -19.92
N ALA A 100 4.95 2.00 -20.77
CA ALA A 100 4.02 2.81 -21.53
C ALA A 100 4.61 3.21 -22.88
N TYR A 101 3.77 3.55 -23.82
CA TYR A 101 4.19 4.11 -25.10
C TYR A 101 3.44 5.42 -25.36
N VAL A 102 4.18 6.45 -25.76
CA VAL A 102 3.65 7.76 -26.10
C VAL A 102 3.76 7.95 -27.61
N PRO A 103 2.68 7.73 -28.37
CA PRO A 103 2.73 7.76 -29.85
C PRO A 103 3.14 9.10 -30.42
N THR A 104 2.79 10.21 -29.76
CA THR A 104 3.09 11.58 -30.22
C THR A 104 4.58 11.91 -30.26
N THR A 105 5.37 11.28 -29.41
CA THR A 105 6.83 11.48 -29.28
C THR A 105 7.63 10.25 -29.67
N ASP A 106 6.96 9.17 -30.13
CA ASP A 106 7.57 7.84 -30.41
C ASP A 106 8.47 7.37 -29.25
N THR A 107 7.99 7.57 -28.00
CA THR A 107 8.77 7.26 -26.80
C THR A 107 8.21 6.04 -26.12
N PHE A 108 9.01 4.98 -26.04
CA PHE A 108 8.72 3.81 -25.22
C PHE A 108 9.33 4.02 -23.83
N ILE A 109 8.49 3.97 -22.81
CA ILE A 109 8.89 4.00 -21.41
C ILE A 109 8.98 2.55 -20.94
N GLU A 110 10.18 2.11 -20.65
CA GLU A 110 10.41 0.77 -20.13
C GLU A 110 9.87 0.64 -18.70
N LYS A 111 9.39 -0.58 -18.35
CA LYS A 111 9.01 -0.86 -16.95
C LYS A 111 10.23 -0.71 -16.05
N ASP A 112 10.15 0.21 -15.10
CA ASP A 112 11.14 0.36 -14.04
C ASP A 112 10.48 0.12 -12.68
N SER A 113 11.10 -0.69 -11.85
CA SER A 113 10.51 -1.02 -10.55
C SER A 113 11.56 -1.47 -9.55
N SER A 114 11.41 -0.98 -8.33
CA SER A 114 12.17 -1.44 -7.18
C SER A 114 11.26 -2.31 -6.31
N VAL A 115 11.65 -3.57 -6.13
CA VAL A 115 10.88 -4.55 -5.36
C VAL A 115 11.35 -4.58 -3.91
N ASN A 116 10.40 -4.47 -2.99
CA ASN A 116 10.64 -4.66 -1.57
C ASN A 116 10.49 -6.14 -1.21
N ALA A 117 11.62 -6.82 -1.03
CA ALA A 117 11.65 -8.25 -0.73
C ALA A 117 10.93 -8.63 0.59
N HIS A 118 10.84 -7.71 1.55
CA HIS A 118 10.10 -7.96 2.78
C HIS A 118 8.58 -7.91 2.55
N ILE A 119 8.10 -6.93 1.80
CA ILE A 119 6.67 -6.88 1.45
C ILE A 119 6.28 -8.05 0.55
N GLU A 120 7.16 -8.47 -0.37
CA GLU A 120 6.92 -9.68 -1.19
C GLU A 120 6.75 -10.92 -0.32
N GLN A 121 7.63 -11.12 0.66
CA GLN A 121 7.52 -12.19 1.65
C GLN A 121 6.20 -12.13 2.43
N MET A 122 5.79 -10.94 2.91
CA MET A 122 4.54 -10.78 3.64
C MET A 122 3.32 -11.14 2.78
N ARG A 123 3.35 -10.85 1.47
CA ARG A 123 2.30 -11.26 0.53
C ARG A 123 2.21 -12.78 0.37
N LEU A 124 3.35 -13.46 0.30
CA LEU A 124 3.39 -14.93 0.26
C LEU A 124 2.85 -15.53 1.57
N SER A 125 3.22 -14.94 2.71
CA SER A 125 2.68 -15.33 4.02
C SER A 125 1.16 -15.15 4.08
N ALA A 126 0.63 -14.06 3.55
CA ALA A 126 -0.81 -13.76 3.53
C ALA A 126 -1.60 -14.79 2.72
N THR A 127 -1.15 -15.16 1.52
CA THR A 127 -1.81 -16.19 0.71
C THR A 127 -1.72 -17.57 1.35
N LYS A 128 -0.56 -17.91 1.93
CA LYS A 128 -0.40 -19.14 2.72
C LYS A 128 -1.38 -19.19 3.89
N ALA A 129 -1.50 -18.10 4.64
CA ALA A 129 -2.41 -18.03 5.79
C ALA A 129 -3.87 -18.26 5.37
N LEU A 130 -4.32 -17.69 4.25
CA LEU A 130 -5.68 -17.94 3.73
C LEU A 130 -5.91 -19.40 3.32
N LEU A 131 -4.88 -20.08 2.82
CA LEU A 131 -4.98 -21.49 2.40
C LEU A 131 -4.92 -22.48 3.59
N GLU A 132 -4.16 -22.17 4.63
CA GLU A 132 -3.90 -23.09 5.74
C GLU A 132 -4.76 -22.83 6.98
N ARG A 133 -5.17 -21.56 7.21
CA ARG A 133 -5.73 -21.12 8.49
C ARG A 133 -7.13 -20.55 8.32
N LYS A 134 -8.00 -20.91 9.26
CA LYS A 134 -9.38 -20.36 9.33
C LYS A 134 -9.47 -19.06 10.13
N ASP A 135 -8.40 -18.70 10.83
CA ASP A 135 -8.29 -17.52 11.68
C ASP A 135 -7.38 -16.45 11.05
N ALA A 136 -7.41 -16.33 9.72
CA ALA A 136 -6.61 -15.36 8.99
C ALA A 136 -7.30 -14.00 8.90
N ILE A 137 -6.56 -12.94 9.21
CA ILE A 137 -6.93 -11.53 9.01
C ILE A 137 -5.91 -10.91 8.06
N ILE A 138 -6.34 -10.57 6.86
CA ILE A 138 -5.46 -9.97 5.84
C ILE A 138 -5.74 -8.48 5.76
N VAL A 139 -4.75 -7.65 6.08
CA VAL A 139 -4.82 -6.21 5.86
C VAL A 139 -4.20 -5.89 4.51
N ALA A 140 -5.00 -5.41 3.58
CA ALA A 140 -4.61 -5.20 2.20
C ALA A 140 -4.86 -3.76 1.73
N SER A 141 -4.16 -3.37 0.67
CA SER A 141 -4.51 -2.17 -0.10
C SER A 141 -5.29 -2.55 -1.36
N VAL A 142 -5.64 -1.55 -2.18
CA VAL A 142 -6.30 -1.76 -3.47
C VAL A 142 -5.52 -2.71 -4.40
N SER A 143 -4.24 -3.01 -4.12
CA SER A 143 -3.48 -4.03 -4.83
C SER A 143 -4.08 -5.44 -4.76
N ALA A 144 -5.01 -5.69 -3.83
CA ALA A 144 -5.73 -6.96 -3.71
C ALA A 144 -6.61 -7.30 -4.92
N ILE A 145 -7.03 -6.30 -5.71
CA ILE A 145 -7.83 -6.51 -6.93
C ILE A 145 -6.99 -6.79 -8.18
N TYR A 146 -5.67 -6.75 -8.08
CA TYR A 146 -4.77 -7.08 -9.20
C TYR A 146 -4.52 -8.58 -9.27
N GLY A 147 -4.20 -9.02 -10.51
CA GLY A 147 -3.92 -10.43 -10.80
C GLY A 147 -2.82 -11.02 -9.93
N LEU A 148 -3.10 -12.18 -9.39
CA LEU A 148 -2.19 -13.11 -8.73
C LEU A 148 -2.09 -14.40 -9.53
N GLY A 149 -1.21 -15.31 -9.11
CA GLY A 149 -1.24 -16.69 -9.59
C GLY A 149 -2.56 -17.38 -9.23
N ASP A 150 -2.96 -18.34 -10.07
CA ASP A 150 -4.14 -19.14 -9.82
C ASP A 150 -3.99 -19.99 -8.54
N PRO A 151 -4.94 -19.93 -7.58
CA PRO A 151 -4.85 -20.68 -6.32
C PRO A 151 -4.71 -22.19 -6.53
N GLU A 152 -5.40 -22.79 -7.52
CA GLU A 152 -5.30 -24.22 -7.80
C GLU A 152 -3.91 -24.59 -8.30
N ALA A 153 -3.35 -23.82 -9.25
CA ALA A 153 -1.99 -24.03 -9.73
C ALA A 153 -0.97 -23.85 -8.61
N TYR A 154 -1.18 -22.85 -7.74
CA TYR A 154 -0.32 -22.61 -6.59
C TYR A 154 -0.33 -23.79 -5.60
N LEU A 155 -1.52 -24.35 -5.31
CA LEU A 155 -1.67 -25.53 -4.46
C LEU A 155 -1.03 -26.81 -5.08
N GLN A 156 -1.18 -27.01 -6.40
CA GLN A 156 -0.56 -28.14 -7.10
C GLN A 156 0.97 -28.09 -7.09
N MET A 157 1.54 -26.91 -6.97
CA MET A 157 2.99 -26.71 -6.97
C MET A 157 3.62 -26.83 -5.58
N MET A 158 2.87 -27.03 -4.50
CA MET A 158 3.43 -27.23 -3.18
C MET A 158 4.22 -28.55 -3.08
N LEU A 159 5.29 -28.54 -2.29
CA LEU A 159 6.03 -29.75 -1.91
C LEU A 159 5.64 -30.16 -0.49
N HIS A 160 4.83 -31.21 -0.39
CA HIS A 160 4.51 -31.82 0.90
C HIS A 160 5.54 -32.90 1.23
N ILE A 161 6.15 -32.81 2.39
CA ILE A 161 7.08 -33.79 2.92
C ILE A 161 6.58 -34.28 4.28
N ARG A 162 6.72 -35.60 4.51
CA ARG A 162 6.40 -36.22 5.78
C ARG A 162 7.59 -37.06 6.22
N ARG A 163 7.79 -37.17 7.51
CA ARG A 163 8.75 -38.11 8.07
C ARG A 163 8.36 -39.53 7.68
N GLY A 164 9.31 -40.32 7.19
CA GLY A 164 9.10 -41.69 6.69
C GLY A 164 8.67 -41.77 5.22
N ASP A 165 8.49 -40.61 4.51
CA ASP A 165 8.26 -40.66 3.07
C ASP A 165 9.51 -41.15 2.35
N VAL A 166 9.33 -42.08 1.38
CA VAL A 166 10.40 -42.60 0.51
C VAL A 166 10.40 -41.74 -0.75
N MET A 167 11.43 -40.92 -0.92
CA MET A 167 11.58 -39.99 -2.03
C MET A 167 13.05 -39.75 -2.36
N ASP A 168 13.47 -39.95 -3.62
CA ASP A 168 14.85 -39.69 -4.04
C ASP A 168 15.22 -38.21 -3.80
N GLN A 169 16.42 -37.99 -3.24
CA GLN A 169 16.95 -36.64 -3.02
C GLN A 169 16.87 -35.76 -4.28
N ARG A 170 17.18 -36.33 -5.46
CA ARG A 170 17.13 -35.60 -6.74
C ARG A 170 15.72 -35.16 -7.10
N ASP A 171 14.71 -35.93 -6.72
CA ASP A 171 13.31 -35.58 -6.96
C ASP A 171 12.88 -34.41 -6.08
N ILE A 172 13.33 -34.38 -4.81
CA ILE A 172 13.12 -33.22 -3.93
C ILE A 172 13.79 -31.99 -4.51
N LEU A 173 15.05 -32.07 -4.97
CA LEU A 173 15.79 -30.94 -5.54
C LEU A 173 15.16 -30.46 -6.84
N ARG A 174 14.72 -31.38 -7.73
CA ARG A 174 13.99 -31.04 -8.95
C ARG A 174 12.70 -30.29 -8.61
N ARG A 175 11.95 -30.78 -7.63
CA ARG A 175 10.72 -30.14 -7.19
C ARG A 175 10.97 -28.74 -6.61
N LEU A 176 12.02 -28.54 -5.82
CA LEU A 176 12.42 -27.21 -5.33
C LEU A 176 12.76 -26.26 -6.47
N ALA A 177 13.44 -26.72 -7.52
CA ALA A 177 13.72 -25.90 -8.70
C ALA A 177 12.44 -25.54 -9.48
N GLU A 178 11.48 -26.47 -9.62
CA GLU A 178 10.16 -26.20 -10.17
C GLU A 178 9.38 -25.14 -9.38
N LEU A 179 9.55 -25.13 -8.05
CA LEU A 179 8.99 -24.11 -7.13
C LEU A 179 9.74 -22.76 -7.23
N GLN A 180 10.69 -22.61 -8.15
CA GLN A 180 11.52 -21.43 -8.37
C GLN A 180 12.54 -21.15 -7.25
N TYR A 181 12.86 -22.13 -6.41
CA TYR A 181 13.97 -22.02 -5.46
C TYR A 181 15.30 -22.15 -6.17
N SER A 182 16.28 -21.35 -5.79
CA SER A 182 17.64 -21.43 -6.32
C SER A 182 18.58 -22.11 -5.33
N ARG A 183 19.49 -22.94 -5.85
CA ARG A 183 20.54 -23.55 -5.02
C ARG A 183 21.63 -22.53 -4.71
N ASN A 184 21.94 -22.38 -3.44
CA ASN A 184 23.08 -21.57 -2.99
C ASN A 184 23.67 -22.16 -1.70
N ASP A 185 24.84 -22.75 -1.84
CA ASP A 185 25.52 -23.42 -0.71
C ASP A 185 26.34 -22.46 0.16
N ILE A 186 26.55 -21.18 -0.28
CA ILE A 186 27.39 -20.18 0.38
C ILE A 186 26.54 -19.12 1.08
N ALA A 187 25.75 -18.37 0.33
CA ALA A 187 24.85 -17.35 0.86
C ALA A 187 23.43 -17.92 0.90
N PHE A 188 22.98 -18.33 2.08
CA PHE A 188 21.70 -18.99 2.25
C PHE A 188 20.63 -17.97 2.64
N GLU A 189 19.82 -17.58 1.65
CA GLU A 189 18.78 -16.57 1.77
C GLU A 189 17.38 -17.14 1.51
N ARG A 190 16.35 -16.35 1.73
CA ARG A 190 14.94 -16.74 1.46
C ARG A 190 14.75 -17.14 0.00
N GLY A 191 13.94 -18.18 -0.23
CA GLY A 191 13.70 -18.74 -1.55
C GLY A 191 14.90 -19.47 -2.13
N GLN A 192 15.80 -19.94 -1.26
CA GLN A 192 16.97 -20.74 -1.64
C GLN A 192 17.00 -22.05 -0.89
N PHE A 193 17.74 -23.01 -1.43
CA PHE A 193 18.08 -24.25 -0.76
C PHE A 193 19.58 -24.54 -0.90
N ARG A 194 20.11 -25.33 0.03
CA ARG A 194 21.47 -25.85 0.00
C ARG A 194 21.50 -27.33 0.34
N VAL A 195 22.51 -28.03 -0.15
CA VAL A 195 22.63 -29.48 0.03
C VAL A 195 24.02 -29.82 0.59
N ARG A 196 24.03 -30.61 1.66
CA ARG A 196 25.26 -31.11 2.28
C ARG A 196 25.12 -32.61 2.61
N GLY A 197 25.58 -33.44 1.69
CA GLY A 197 25.39 -34.90 1.78
C GLY A 197 23.90 -35.25 1.72
N GLU A 198 23.41 -35.92 2.72
CA GLU A 198 22.00 -36.35 2.88
C GLU A 198 21.11 -35.27 3.54
N VAL A 199 21.62 -34.06 3.72
CA VAL A 199 20.89 -32.97 4.37
C VAL A 199 20.54 -31.90 3.32
N ILE A 200 19.26 -31.56 3.23
CA ILE A 200 18.73 -30.46 2.43
C ILE A 200 18.20 -29.40 3.39
N ASP A 201 18.77 -28.20 3.34
CA ASP A 201 18.26 -27.03 4.04
C ASP A 201 17.48 -26.16 3.04
N VAL A 202 16.25 -25.79 3.37
CA VAL A 202 15.38 -24.92 2.56
C VAL A 202 15.01 -23.72 3.39
N PHE A 203 15.18 -22.50 2.83
CA PHE A 203 14.69 -21.30 3.47
C PHE A 203 13.40 -20.85 2.75
N PRO A 204 12.22 -21.13 3.33
CA PRO A 204 10.94 -20.83 2.69
C PRO A 204 10.81 -19.34 2.35
N ALA A 205 10.24 -19.05 1.19
CA ALA A 205 10.13 -17.66 0.70
C ALA A 205 9.19 -16.80 1.56
N GLU A 206 8.20 -17.42 2.19
CA GLU A 206 7.22 -16.79 3.07
C GLU A 206 7.71 -16.68 4.52
N SER A 207 8.81 -17.35 4.89
CA SER A 207 9.33 -17.34 6.27
C SER A 207 10.11 -16.06 6.55
N ASP A 208 9.95 -15.52 7.76
CA ASP A 208 10.69 -14.34 8.22
C ASP A 208 12.10 -14.70 8.70
N HIS A 209 12.21 -15.76 9.54
CA HIS A 209 13.46 -16.09 10.23
C HIS A 209 13.79 -17.57 10.27
N ASP A 210 12.90 -18.44 9.81
CA ASP A 210 13.04 -19.86 10.02
C ASP A 210 13.31 -20.62 8.73
N ALA A 211 14.33 -21.46 8.73
CA ALA A 211 14.63 -22.41 7.67
C ALA A 211 14.25 -23.84 8.09
N VAL A 212 14.04 -24.69 7.12
CA VAL A 212 13.66 -26.09 7.30
C VAL A 212 14.82 -26.98 6.88
N ARG A 213 15.16 -27.94 7.71
CA ARG A 213 16.14 -28.97 7.45
C ARG A 213 15.45 -30.30 7.24
N ILE A 214 15.78 -30.96 6.15
CA ILE A 214 15.34 -32.30 5.77
C ILE A 214 16.56 -33.18 5.82
N GLU A 215 16.59 -34.11 6.80
CA GLU A 215 17.64 -35.09 6.95
C GLU A 215 17.14 -36.41 6.32
N MET A 216 17.92 -36.95 5.40
CA MET A 216 17.58 -38.18 4.67
C MET A 216 18.46 -39.33 5.16
N PHE A 217 17.91 -40.51 5.14
CA PHE A 217 18.65 -41.76 5.28
C PHE A 217 18.36 -42.61 4.05
N ASP A 218 19.33 -42.66 3.12
CA ASP A 218 19.15 -43.19 1.77
C ASP A 218 17.99 -42.44 1.06
N ASP A 219 16.94 -43.12 0.66
CA ASP A 219 15.76 -42.51 -0.02
C ASP A 219 14.62 -42.17 0.96
N GLU A 220 14.82 -42.33 2.28
CA GLU A 220 13.78 -42.05 3.28
C GLU A 220 14.03 -40.73 4.01
N ILE A 221 12.97 -39.92 4.20
CA ILE A 221 13.02 -38.72 5.04
C ILE A 221 13.02 -39.15 6.53
N ASP A 222 14.18 -39.10 7.15
CA ASP A 222 14.37 -39.52 8.56
C ASP A 222 13.91 -38.46 9.56
N CYS A 223 14.30 -37.17 9.32
CA CYS A 223 13.98 -36.09 10.24
C CYS A 223 13.66 -34.81 9.49
N ILE A 224 12.66 -34.07 9.98
CA ILE A 224 12.33 -32.72 9.52
C ILE A 224 12.45 -31.80 10.73
N SER A 225 13.24 -30.71 10.61
CA SER A 225 13.43 -29.76 11.70
C SER A 225 13.36 -28.30 11.21
N VAL A 226 12.94 -27.40 12.10
CA VAL A 226 12.97 -25.97 11.90
C VAL A 226 14.14 -25.38 12.67
N PHE A 227 14.93 -24.55 12.03
CA PHE A 227 16.12 -23.95 12.61
C PHE A 227 16.31 -22.50 12.18
N ASP A 228 17.06 -21.74 12.95
CA ASP A 228 17.49 -20.39 12.62
C ASP A 228 18.68 -20.47 11.66
N PRO A 229 18.58 -19.97 10.42
CA PRO A 229 19.64 -20.10 9.41
C PRO A 229 20.89 -19.28 9.75
N LEU A 230 20.78 -18.25 10.62
CA LEU A 230 21.91 -17.42 11.05
C LEU A 230 22.74 -18.11 12.15
N THR A 231 22.05 -18.63 13.16
CA THR A 231 22.71 -19.24 14.35
C THR A 231 22.87 -20.74 14.24
N GLY A 232 22.11 -21.40 13.37
CA GLY A 232 22.04 -22.86 13.25
C GLY A 232 21.25 -23.54 14.37
N VAL A 233 20.66 -22.77 15.28
CA VAL A 233 19.93 -23.31 16.44
C VAL A 233 18.62 -23.94 15.97
N VAL A 234 18.43 -25.22 16.28
CA VAL A 234 17.19 -25.94 16.00
C VAL A 234 16.13 -25.50 16.98
N LYS A 235 15.04 -24.91 16.46
CA LYS A 235 13.89 -24.44 17.24
C LYS A 235 12.87 -25.55 17.49
N GLN A 236 12.66 -26.40 16.48
CA GLN A 236 11.73 -27.52 16.55
C GLN A 236 12.31 -28.69 15.76
N ARG A 237 12.32 -29.86 16.37
CA ARG A 237 12.83 -31.14 15.80
C ARG A 237 11.72 -32.17 15.67
N ASP A 238 11.92 -33.11 14.78
CA ASP A 238 11.02 -34.27 14.58
C ASP A 238 9.60 -33.86 14.18
N LEU A 239 9.49 -32.87 13.29
CA LEU A 239 8.20 -32.49 12.69
C LEU A 239 7.63 -33.69 11.93
N PRO A 240 6.34 -34.04 12.13
CA PRO A 240 5.71 -35.16 11.41
C PRO A 240 5.53 -34.84 9.91
N ARG A 241 5.41 -33.59 9.55
CA ARG A 241 5.23 -33.11 8.16
C ARG A 241 5.59 -31.63 8.03
N PHE A 242 5.96 -31.23 6.82
CA PHE A 242 6.14 -29.83 6.45
C PHE A 242 5.69 -29.61 5.01
N THR A 243 5.22 -28.40 4.70
CA THR A 243 4.83 -28.00 3.34
C THR A 243 5.68 -26.82 2.90
N ILE A 244 6.37 -26.97 1.79
CA ILE A 244 7.16 -25.90 1.16
C ILE A 244 6.30 -25.31 0.04
N TYR A 245 6.07 -23.99 0.14
CA TYR A 245 5.30 -23.20 -0.82
C TYR A 245 6.19 -22.66 -1.94
N PRO A 246 5.63 -22.36 -3.12
CA PRO A 246 6.37 -21.73 -4.20
C PRO A 246 7.00 -20.40 -3.80
N LYS A 247 8.14 -20.08 -4.42
CA LYS A 247 8.86 -18.81 -4.19
C LYS A 247 8.10 -17.59 -4.70
N THR A 248 7.22 -17.74 -5.67
CA THR A 248 6.41 -16.67 -6.25
C THR A 248 4.97 -17.11 -6.46
N HIS A 249 4.04 -16.17 -6.59
CA HIS A 249 2.64 -16.47 -6.93
C HIS A 249 2.46 -16.95 -8.38
N TYR A 250 3.40 -16.65 -9.27
CA TYR A 250 3.34 -16.98 -10.70
C TYR A 250 4.06 -18.30 -11.03
N VAL A 251 3.91 -19.31 -10.19
CA VAL A 251 4.41 -20.65 -10.46
C VAL A 251 3.31 -21.47 -11.10
N THR A 252 3.64 -22.09 -12.24
CA THR A 252 2.68 -22.85 -13.05
C THR A 252 3.29 -24.21 -13.39
N PRO A 253 2.52 -25.32 -13.32
CA PRO A 253 2.99 -26.64 -13.71
C PRO A 253 3.55 -26.65 -15.14
N ARG A 254 4.63 -27.40 -15.37
CA ARG A 254 5.34 -27.44 -16.66
C ARG A 254 4.42 -27.76 -17.84
N GLU A 255 3.50 -28.68 -17.67
CA GLU A 255 2.54 -29.06 -18.71
C GLU A 255 1.67 -27.87 -19.13
N ARG A 256 1.21 -27.08 -18.16
CA ARG A 256 0.40 -25.88 -18.42
C ARG A 256 1.22 -24.78 -19.09
N ILE A 257 2.51 -24.65 -18.75
CA ILE A 257 3.43 -23.73 -19.44
C ILE A 257 3.59 -24.13 -20.91
N LEU A 258 3.80 -25.41 -21.22
CA LEU A 258 3.93 -25.90 -22.60
C LEU A 258 2.65 -25.64 -23.39
N GLN A 259 1.49 -25.88 -22.82
CA GLN A 259 0.21 -25.58 -23.46
C GLN A 259 0.04 -24.07 -23.69
N ALA A 260 0.40 -23.24 -22.70
CA ALA A 260 0.37 -21.77 -22.83
C ALA A 260 1.27 -21.30 -23.98
N ILE A 261 2.47 -21.86 -24.13
CA ILE A 261 3.40 -21.54 -25.22
C ILE A 261 2.76 -21.79 -26.58
N GLU A 262 2.05 -22.90 -26.76
CA GLU A 262 1.39 -23.19 -28.05
C GLU A 262 0.27 -22.20 -28.36
N ASN A 263 -0.52 -21.82 -27.33
CA ASN A 263 -1.55 -20.78 -27.45
C ASN A 263 -0.93 -19.40 -27.80
N ILE A 264 0.17 -19.04 -27.14
CA ILE A 264 0.92 -17.80 -27.42
C ILE A 264 1.44 -17.77 -28.85
N LYS A 265 2.00 -18.90 -29.36
CA LYS A 265 2.45 -19.00 -30.73
C LYS A 265 1.30 -18.83 -31.72
N GLN A 266 0.13 -19.36 -31.42
CA GLN A 266 -1.03 -19.20 -32.27
C GLN A 266 -1.49 -17.74 -32.30
N GLU A 267 -1.65 -17.09 -31.11
CA GLU A 267 -2.01 -15.68 -31.00
C GLU A 267 -0.99 -14.78 -31.73
N LEU A 268 0.31 -15.08 -31.61
CA LEU A 268 1.36 -14.35 -32.32
C LEU A 268 1.16 -14.41 -33.85
N ARG A 269 0.88 -15.59 -34.40
CA ARG A 269 0.62 -15.76 -35.86
C ARG A 269 -0.58 -14.96 -36.33
N GLU A 270 -1.67 -14.99 -35.54
CA GLU A 270 -2.88 -14.22 -35.83
C GLU A 270 -2.58 -12.72 -35.78
N ARG A 271 -1.85 -12.27 -34.77
CA ARG A 271 -1.47 -10.87 -34.62
C ARG A 271 -0.52 -10.39 -35.72
N GLN A 272 0.45 -11.21 -36.12
CA GLN A 272 1.36 -10.92 -37.23
C GLN A 272 0.58 -10.72 -38.53
N THR A 273 -0.38 -11.60 -38.82
CA THR A 273 -1.24 -11.49 -40.01
C THR A 273 -2.03 -10.18 -39.99
N TYR A 274 -2.67 -9.90 -38.86
CA TYR A 274 -3.43 -8.65 -38.69
C TYR A 274 -2.55 -7.40 -38.91
N LEU A 275 -1.34 -7.36 -38.34
CA LEU A 275 -0.44 -6.22 -38.49
C LEU A 275 0.07 -6.03 -39.91
N ARG A 276 0.38 -7.12 -40.62
CA ARG A 276 0.78 -7.09 -42.05
C ARG A 276 -0.34 -6.59 -42.94
N ASP A 277 -1.54 -7.09 -42.74
CA ASP A 277 -2.73 -6.69 -43.54
C ASP A 277 -3.06 -5.19 -43.33
N ASN A 278 -2.69 -4.63 -42.20
CA ASN A 278 -2.84 -3.21 -41.89
C ASN A 278 -1.58 -2.37 -42.16
N ASN A 279 -0.57 -2.92 -42.86
CA ASN A 279 0.70 -2.23 -43.17
C ASN A 279 1.50 -1.76 -41.96
N LYS A 280 1.34 -2.40 -40.79
CA LYS A 280 2.05 -2.10 -39.54
C LYS A 280 3.27 -3.01 -39.38
N LEU A 281 4.25 -2.87 -40.31
CA LEU A 281 5.41 -3.77 -40.37
C LEU A 281 6.38 -3.62 -39.20
N LEU A 282 6.54 -2.41 -38.67
CA LEU A 282 7.39 -2.14 -37.52
C LEU A 282 6.82 -2.79 -36.25
N GLU A 283 5.51 -2.67 -36.05
CA GLU A 283 4.80 -3.27 -34.94
C GLU A 283 4.82 -4.79 -35.01
N GLU A 284 4.73 -5.35 -36.22
CA GLU A 284 4.83 -6.78 -36.45
C GLU A 284 6.23 -7.31 -36.11
N GLN A 285 7.29 -6.61 -36.48
CA GLN A 285 8.65 -6.98 -36.13
C GLN A 285 8.87 -6.91 -34.60
N ARG A 286 8.42 -5.84 -33.95
CA ARG A 286 8.54 -5.65 -32.50
C ARG A 286 7.89 -6.81 -31.73
N ILE A 287 6.62 -7.10 -32.02
CA ILE A 287 5.89 -8.15 -31.30
C ILE A 287 6.48 -9.53 -31.56
N SER A 288 6.96 -9.79 -32.79
CA SER A 288 7.57 -11.07 -33.16
C SER A 288 8.84 -11.33 -32.36
N GLN A 289 9.78 -10.38 -32.35
CA GLN A 289 11.04 -10.50 -31.61
C GLN A 289 10.82 -10.68 -30.13
N ARG A 290 9.98 -9.85 -29.54
CA ARG A 290 9.68 -9.89 -28.09
C ARG A 290 9.04 -11.20 -27.69
N THR A 291 8.00 -11.63 -28.41
CA THR A 291 7.26 -12.84 -28.05
C THR A 291 8.09 -14.11 -28.25
N GLN A 292 8.92 -14.17 -29.31
CA GLN A 292 9.83 -15.30 -29.54
C GLN A 292 10.85 -15.41 -28.39
N PHE A 293 11.46 -14.31 -27.99
CA PHE A 293 12.38 -14.29 -26.85
C PHE A 293 11.68 -14.76 -25.55
N ASP A 294 10.48 -14.26 -25.26
CA ASP A 294 9.71 -14.66 -24.08
C ASP A 294 9.38 -16.17 -24.11
N ILE A 295 9.04 -16.72 -25.28
CA ILE A 295 8.79 -18.17 -25.47
C ILE A 295 10.04 -19.00 -25.20
N GLU A 296 11.21 -18.57 -25.69
CA GLU A 296 12.48 -19.26 -25.43
C GLU A 296 12.79 -19.30 -23.94
N MET A 297 12.65 -18.16 -23.26
CA MET A 297 12.85 -18.08 -21.81
C MET A 297 11.87 -18.98 -21.02
N MET A 298 10.59 -19.03 -21.41
CA MET A 298 9.60 -19.92 -20.79
C MET A 298 9.90 -21.39 -21.04
N ASN A 299 10.44 -21.75 -22.21
CA ASN A 299 10.84 -23.10 -22.51
C ASN A 299 12.03 -23.57 -21.67
N GLU A 300 13.05 -22.75 -21.56
CA GLU A 300 14.31 -23.10 -20.89
C GLU A 300 14.20 -23.00 -19.35
N LEU A 301 13.62 -21.90 -18.87
CA LEU A 301 13.61 -21.55 -17.43
C LEU A 301 12.23 -21.73 -16.77
N GLY A 302 11.17 -21.96 -17.56
CA GLY A 302 9.80 -21.94 -17.02
C GLY A 302 9.28 -20.54 -16.64
N PHE A 303 10.01 -19.47 -16.98
CA PHE A 303 9.73 -18.10 -16.61
C PHE A 303 10.28 -17.13 -17.66
N CYS A 304 9.66 -15.95 -17.81
CA CYS A 304 10.20 -14.81 -18.55
C CYS A 304 9.91 -13.49 -17.86
N SER A 305 10.67 -12.45 -18.19
CA SER A 305 10.40 -11.10 -17.69
C SER A 305 9.07 -10.58 -18.24
N GLY A 306 8.13 -10.23 -17.35
CA GLY A 306 6.79 -9.84 -17.74
C GLY A 306 5.85 -11.02 -18.01
N ILE A 307 6.12 -12.18 -17.42
CA ILE A 307 5.29 -13.40 -17.55
C ILE A 307 3.80 -13.15 -17.24
N GLU A 308 3.51 -12.16 -16.38
CA GLU A 308 2.16 -11.73 -16.07
C GLU A 308 1.34 -11.29 -17.30
N ASN A 309 2.00 -10.85 -18.38
CA ASN A 309 1.31 -10.48 -19.63
C ASN A 309 0.71 -11.68 -20.37
N TYR A 310 1.10 -12.90 -19.99
CA TYR A 310 0.57 -14.16 -20.50
C TYR A 310 -0.36 -14.85 -19.51
N SER A 311 -0.82 -14.13 -18.47
CA SER A 311 -1.65 -14.67 -17.37
C SER A 311 -2.91 -15.39 -17.84
N ARG A 312 -3.57 -14.92 -18.93
CA ARG A 312 -4.71 -15.61 -19.57
C ARG A 312 -4.40 -17.09 -19.82
N TYR A 313 -3.30 -17.37 -20.48
CA TYR A 313 -2.92 -18.73 -20.85
C TYR A 313 -2.37 -19.55 -19.68
N LEU A 314 -1.63 -18.91 -18.80
CA LEU A 314 -1.06 -19.56 -17.61
C LEU A 314 -2.13 -19.95 -16.58
N SER A 315 -3.19 -19.17 -16.45
CA SER A 315 -4.33 -19.49 -15.58
C SER A 315 -5.39 -20.37 -16.25
N GLY A 316 -5.30 -20.57 -17.60
CA GLY A 316 -6.28 -21.33 -18.36
C GLY A 316 -7.65 -20.67 -18.49
N ARG A 317 -7.73 -19.37 -18.29
CA ARG A 317 -8.97 -18.59 -18.35
C ARG A 317 -9.29 -18.18 -19.79
N ALA A 318 -10.57 -18.00 -20.09
CA ALA A 318 -11.02 -17.52 -21.38
C ALA A 318 -10.74 -16.03 -21.55
N GLU A 319 -10.85 -15.55 -22.80
CA GLU A 319 -10.68 -14.13 -23.12
C GLU A 319 -11.69 -13.27 -22.36
N GLY A 320 -11.19 -12.21 -21.70
CA GLY A 320 -11.99 -11.25 -20.96
C GLY A 320 -12.46 -11.72 -19.58
N GLU A 321 -12.18 -12.94 -19.17
CA GLU A 321 -12.44 -13.40 -17.81
C GLU A 321 -11.59 -12.62 -16.79
N PRO A 322 -12.10 -12.41 -15.56
CA PRO A 322 -11.33 -11.74 -14.52
C PRO A 322 -10.08 -12.55 -14.14
N PRO A 323 -8.93 -11.90 -13.92
CA PRO A 323 -7.74 -12.60 -13.44
C PRO A 323 -7.97 -13.14 -12.01
N PRO A 324 -7.27 -14.21 -11.60
CA PRO A 324 -7.26 -14.63 -10.20
C PRO A 324 -6.68 -13.52 -9.32
N THR A 325 -7.28 -13.26 -8.18
CA THR A 325 -6.90 -12.19 -7.26
C THR A 325 -6.82 -12.71 -5.82
N LEU A 326 -6.54 -11.84 -4.86
CA LEU A 326 -6.55 -12.21 -3.44
C LEU A 326 -7.92 -12.76 -2.99
N PHE A 327 -9.01 -12.31 -3.63
CA PHE A 327 -10.37 -12.78 -3.32
C PHE A 327 -10.62 -14.23 -3.68
N ASP A 328 -9.90 -14.76 -4.67
CA ASP A 328 -9.97 -16.18 -5.05
C ASP A 328 -9.31 -17.10 -4.00
N TYR A 329 -8.47 -16.56 -3.12
CA TYR A 329 -7.87 -17.28 -1.98
C TYR A 329 -8.74 -17.20 -0.72
N LEU A 330 -9.69 -16.26 -0.66
CA LEU A 330 -10.56 -16.10 0.51
C LEU A 330 -11.64 -17.18 0.51
N PRO A 331 -11.86 -17.90 1.62
CA PRO A 331 -12.99 -18.82 1.75
C PRO A 331 -14.35 -18.13 1.49
N HIS A 332 -15.30 -18.88 0.98
CA HIS A 332 -16.64 -18.36 0.63
C HIS A 332 -17.40 -17.73 1.80
N ASP A 333 -17.13 -18.17 3.02
CA ASP A 333 -17.68 -17.62 4.25
C ASP A 333 -16.86 -16.45 4.81
N GLY A 334 -15.89 -15.95 4.06
CA GLY A 334 -15.06 -14.83 4.45
C GLY A 334 -15.82 -13.53 4.70
N LEU A 335 -15.17 -12.58 5.34
CA LEU A 335 -15.67 -11.23 5.60
C LEU A 335 -14.80 -10.20 4.90
N LEU A 336 -15.45 -9.23 4.25
CA LEU A 336 -14.76 -8.08 3.66
C LEU A 336 -15.07 -6.82 4.49
N ILE A 337 -14.04 -6.10 4.89
CA ILE A 337 -14.14 -4.81 5.55
C ILE A 337 -13.42 -3.79 4.70
N ILE A 338 -14.10 -2.72 4.30
CA ILE A 338 -13.52 -1.66 3.47
C ILE A 338 -13.37 -0.41 4.30
N ASP A 339 -12.14 -0.15 4.76
CA ASP A 339 -11.83 1.04 5.54
C ASP A 339 -11.71 2.27 4.65
N GLU A 340 -12.12 3.44 5.20
CA GLU A 340 -12.26 4.70 4.48
C GLU A 340 -12.94 4.48 3.10
N SER A 341 -14.07 3.78 3.12
CA SER A 341 -14.76 3.26 1.93
C SER A 341 -15.10 4.35 0.92
N HIS A 342 -15.40 5.57 1.37
CA HIS A 342 -15.66 6.73 0.51
C HIS A 342 -14.49 7.09 -0.42
N VAL A 343 -13.27 6.58 -0.14
CA VAL A 343 -12.07 6.69 -0.98
C VAL A 343 -11.75 5.36 -1.64
N THR A 344 -11.76 4.27 -0.88
CA THR A 344 -11.36 2.95 -1.35
C THR A 344 -12.27 2.43 -2.47
N VAL A 345 -13.58 2.60 -2.35
CA VAL A 345 -14.55 2.16 -3.37
C VAL A 345 -14.35 2.89 -4.71
N PRO A 346 -14.28 4.24 -4.76
CA PRO A 346 -13.96 4.93 -6.00
C PRO A 346 -12.59 4.56 -6.61
N GLN A 347 -11.58 4.27 -5.79
CA GLN A 347 -10.27 3.80 -6.28
C GLN A 347 -10.41 2.45 -7.00
N ILE A 348 -11.11 1.48 -6.41
CA ILE A 348 -11.38 0.19 -7.05
C ILE A 348 -12.03 0.40 -8.42
N GLY A 349 -13.03 1.28 -8.52
CA GLY A 349 -13.71 1.59 -9.78
C GLY A 349 -12.83 2.26 -10.84
N ALA A 350 -11.83 3.04 -10.43
CA ALA A 350 -10.98 3.79 -11.32
C ALA A 350 -9.80 2.99 -11.90
N MET A 351 -9.31 1.97 -11.17
CA MET A 351 -8.08 1.23 -11.50
C MET A 351 -8.12 0.58 -12.88
N TYR A 352 -9.22 -0.07 -13.24
CA TYR A 352 -9.34 -0.78 -14.52
C TYR A 352 -9.18 0.14 -15.72
N LYS A 353 -9.83 1.31 -15.72
CA LYS A 353 -9.84 2.22 -16.88
C LYS A 353 -8.44 2.75 -17.20
N GLY A 354 -7.67 3.11 -16.17
CA GLY A 354 -6.30 3.61 -16.35
C GLY A 354 -5.35 2.52 -16.90
N ASP A 355 -5.40 1.31 -16.35
CA ASP A 355 -4.59 0.18 -16.83
C ASP A 355 -4.96 -0.21 -18.25
N ARG A 356 -6.24 -0.27 -18.58
CA ARG A 356 -6.75 -0.65 -19.88
C ARG A 356 -6.27 0.31 -20.99
N SER A 357 -6.43 1.60 -20.81
CA SER A 357 -6.01 2.61 -21.80
C SER A 357 -4.51 2.52 -22.12
N ARG A 358 -3.67 2.38 -21.11
CA ARG A 358 -2.22 2.20 -21.27
C ARG A 358 -1.87 0.94 -22.07
N LYS A 359 -2.48 -0.19 -21.73
CA LYS A 359 -2.22 -1.48 -22.38
C LYS A 359 -2.75 -1.55 -23.79
N GLU A 360 -3.88 -0.94 -24.11
CA GLU A 360 -4.39 -0.84 -25.48
C GLU A 360 -3.37 -0.18 -26.41
N THR A 361 -2.73 0.91 -25.94
CA THR A 361 -1.64 1.55 -26.70
C THR A 361 -0.46 0.61 -26.90
N LEU A 362 -0.02 -0.14 -25.88
CA LEU A 362 1.07 -1.13 -26.02
C LEU A 362 0.73 -2.25 -27.01
N VAL A 363 -0.49 -2.72 -27.02
CA VAL A 363 -0.97 -3.75 -27.96
C VAL A 363 -1.08 -3.19 -29.37
N GLU A 364 -1.62 -1.99 -29.53
CA GLU A 364 -1.79 -1.38 -30.86
C GLU A 364 -0.46 -1.17 -31.56
N TYR A 365 0.57 -0.73 -30.83
CA TYR A 365 1.91 -0.44 -31.38
C TYR A 365 2.90 -1.62 -31.30
N GLY A 366 2.41 -2.84 -31.08
CA GLY A 366 3.21 -4.06 -31.19
C GLY A 366 4.20 -4.33 -30.06
N PHE A 367 4.00 -3.73 -28.89
CA PHE A 367 4.83 -4.01 -27.70
C PHE A 367 4.32 -5.20 -26.89
N ARG A 368 3.01 -5.49 -26.95
CA ARG A 368 2.37 -6.62 -26.26
C ARG A 368 1.33 -7.30 -27.15
N LEU A 369 1.11 -8.61 -26.89
CA LEU A 369 0.02 -9.36 -27.52
C LEU A 369 -1.34 -8.91 -26.94
N PRO A 370 -2.45 -9.11 -27.67
CA PRO A 370 -3.80 -8.81 -27.18
C PRO A 370 -4.15 -9.48 -25.84
N SER A 371 -3.63 -10.68 -25.57
CA SER A 371 -3.83 -11.39 -24.30
C SER A 371 -3.31 -10.64 -23.08
N ALA A 372 -2.34 -9.73 -23.26
CA ALA A 372 -1.85 -8.86 -22.18
C ALA A 372 -2.93 -7.93 -21.59
N LEU A 373 -4.03 -7.69 -22.33
CA LEU A 373 -5.17 -6.93 -21.87
C LEU A 373 -5.92 -7.61 -20.72
N ASP A 374 -5.76 -8.92 -20.54
CA ASP A 374 -6.39 -9.68 -19.45
C ASP A 374 -5.54 -9.74 -18.18
N ASN A 375 -4.27 -9.36 -18.25
CA ASN A 375 -3.49 -9.03 -17.06
C ASN A 375 -3.89 -7.63 -16.56
N ARG A 376 -4.92 -7.56 -15.78
CA ARG A 376 -5.60 -6.31 -15.39
C ARG A 376 -6.14 -6.40 -13.96
N PRO A 377 -6.44 -5.27 -13.33
CA PRO A 377 -7.25 -5.31 -12.11
C PRO A 377 -8.68 -5.74 -12.44
N LEU A 378 -9.40 -6.19 -11.42
CA LEU A 378 -10.83 -6.45 -11.54
C LEU A 378 -11.57 -5.21 -12.05
N LYS A 379 -12.58 -5.43 -12.89
CA LYS A 379 -13.61 -4.41 -13.11
C LYS A 379 -14.44 -4.27 -11.84
N PHE A 380 -15.11 -3.14 -11.69
CA PHE A 380 -15.90 -2.89 -10.49
C PHE A 380 -17.01 -3.92 -10.27
N GLU A 381 -17.71 -4.29 -11.34
CA GLU A 381 -18.79 -5.30 -11.32
C GLU A 381 -18.25 -6.70 -10.97
N GLU A 382 -17.03 -7.03 -11.40
CA GLU A 382 -16.37 -8.29 -11.06
C GLU A 382 -15.98 -8.32 -9.59
N PHE A 383 -15.46 -7.19 -9.07
CA PHE A 383 -15.19 -7.03 -7.64
C PHE A 383 -16.46 -7.20 -6.81
N GLU A 384 -17.58 -6.57 -7.20
CA GLU A 384 -18.86 -6.72 -6.51
C GLU A 384 -19.35 -8.18 -6.50
N ALA A 385 -19.15 -8.90 -7.60
CA ALA A 385 -19.57 -10.30 -7.71
C ALA A 385 -18.72 -11.26 -6.85
N LEU A 386 -17.44 -10.94 -6.62
CA LEU A 386 -16.52 -11.74 -5.80
C LEU A 386 -16.56 -11.36 -4.32
N ALA A 387 -17.01 -10.14 -4.00
CA ALA A 387 -17.04 -9.64 -2.63
C ALA A 387 -17.98 -10.47 -1.74
N PRO A 388 -17.50 -10.99 -0.61
CA PRO A 388 -18.38 -11.66 0.38
C PRO A 388 -19.23 -10.63 1.13
N GLN A 389 -19.85 -11.02 2.26
CA GLN A 389 -20.51 -10.06 3.15
C GLN A 389 -19.55 -8.92 3.49
N THR A 390 -19.97 -7.67 3.26
CA THR A 390 -19.12 -6.50 3.28
C THR A 390 -19.57 -5.47 4.31
N ILE A 391 -18.63 -4.99 5.12
CA ILE A 391 -18.81 -3.85 6.03
C ILE A 391 -18.03 -2.67 5.47
N PHE A 392 -18.74 -1.61 5.08
CA PHE A 392 -18.15 -0.32 4.73
C PHE A 392 -17.85 0.49 5.98
N VAL A 393 -16.67 1.06 6.10
CA VAL A 393 -16.26 1.85 7.25
C VAL A 393 -15.86 3.24 6.80
N SER A 394 -16.52 4.27 7.30
CA SER A 394 -16.21 5.65 6.95
C SER A 394 -16.77 6.64 7.98
N ALA A 395 -16.07 7.77 8.15
CA ALA A 395 -16.64 8.94 8.87
C ALA A 395 -17.61 9.74 7.98
N THR A 396 -17.53 9.56 6.66
CA THR A 396 -18.31 10.29 5.63
C THR A 396 -18.68 9.33 4.50
N PRO A 397 -19.59 8.36 4.73
CA PRO A 397 -19.96 7.38 3.71
C PRO A 397 -20.44 8.01 2.40
N GLY A 398 -20.16 7.37 1.27
CA GLY A 398 -20.60 7.76 -0.04
C GLY A 398 -22.05 7.34 -0.33
N ASN A 399 -22.59 7.81 -1.46
CA ASN A 399 -23.92 7.39 -1.88
C ASN A 399 -23.96 5.88 -2.17
N TYR A 400 -22.87 5.35 -2.73
CA TYR A 400 -22.76 3.92 -3.01
C TYR A 400 -22.93 3.07 -1.75
N GLU A 401 -22.19 3.40 -0.67
CA GLU A 401 -22.26 2.66 0.60
C GLU A 401 -23.67 2.76 1.22
N LEU A 402 -24.27 3.95 1.18
CA LEU A 402 -25.61 4.18 1.73
C LEU A 402 -26.69 3.43 0.96
N GLU A 403 -26.59 3.41 -0.37
CA GLU A 403 -27.51 2.66 -1.25
C GLU A 403 -27.37 1.15 -1.06
N LYS A 404 -26.12 0.63 -1.03
CA LYS A 404 -25.87 -0.80 -0.85
C LYS A 404 -26.28 -1.30 0.53
N SER A 405 -26.11 -0.50 1.57
CA SER A 405 -26.51 -0.86 2.93
C SER A 405 -28.02 -0.71 3.18
N ALA A 406 -28.76 -0.11 2.26
CA ALA A 406 -30.23 0.06 2.34
C ALA A 406 -30.72 0.61 3.71
N GLY A 407 -29.94 1.45 4.36
CA GLY A 407 -30.23 2.01 5.69
C GLY A 407 -29.66 1.25 6.88
N GLU A 408 -28.98 0.11 6.67
CA GLU A 408 -28.28 -0.63 7.72
C GLU A 408 -26.97 0.08 8.08
N ILE A 409 -27.09 1.14 8.89
CA ILE A 409 -25.98 2.01 9.31
C ILE A 409 -25.79 1.90 10.82
N ALA A 410 -24.63 1.41 11.23
CA ALA A 410 -24.21 1.47 12.63
C ALA A 410 -23.52 2.80 12.91
N ASP A 411 -24.11 3.65 13.74
CA ASP A 411 -23.62 4.99 14.06
C ASP A 411 -22.66 4.94 15.27
N GLN A 412 -21.41 5.30 15.05
CA GLN A 412 -20.35 5.33 16.08
C GLN A 412 -19.69 6.70 16.13
N VAL A 413 -20.39 7.66 16.74
CA VAL A 413 -19.97 9.07 16.86
C VAL A 413 -19.27 9.35 18.17
N VAL A 414 -19.67 8.69 19.24
CA VAL A 414 -19.14 8.93 20.58
C VAL A 414 -17.71 8.40 20.73
N ARG A 415 -16.80 9.29 21.13
CA ARG A 415 -15.40 8.95 21.46
C ARG A 415 -15.30 8.54 22.92
N PRO A 416 -14.66 7.40 23.22
CA PRO A 416 -14.43 6.98 24.62
C PRO A 416 -13.64 7.99 25.45
N THR A 417 -12.78 8.79 24.80
CA THR A 417 -11.96 9.84 25.43
C THR A 417 -12.74 11.08 25.85
N GLY A 418 -14.00 11.20 25.44
CA GLY A 418 -14.82 12.37 25.69
C GLY A 418 -14.51 13.61 24.82
N LEU A 419 -13.54 13.51 23.90
CA LEU A 419 -13.14 14.64 23.04
C LEU A 419 -14.29 15.07 22.11
N LEU A 420 -14.56 16.37 22.10
CA LEU A 420 -15.59 17.00 21.28
C LEU A 420 -15.08 17.26 19.86
N ASP A 421 -15.99 17.30 18.88
CA ASP A 421 -15.68 17.86 17.58
C ASP A 421 -15.29 19.35 17.68
N PRO A 422 -14.47 19.90 16.75
CA PRO A 422 -13.96 21.26 16.83
C PRO A 422 -15.08 22.32 16.87
N VAL A 423 -14.83 23.42 17.54
CA VAL A 423 -15.67 24.62 17.44
C VAL A 423 -15.51 25.21 16.05
N LEU A 424 -16.63 25.52 15.38
CA LEU A 424 -16.64 26.10 14.05
C LEU A 424 -16.85 27.60 14.09
N GLU A 425 -16.05 28.33 13.32
CA GLU A 425 -16.24 29.78 13.08
C GLU A 425 -16.19 30.05 11.59
N VAL A 426 -17.08 30.93 11.11
CA VAL A 426 -17.06 31.47 9.75
C VAL A 426 -16.58 32.91 9.83
N ARG A 427 -15.56 33.25 9.05
CA ARG A 427 -14.95 34.58 9.03
C ARG A 427 -14.85 35.11 7.57
N PRO A 428 -14.82 36.45 7.37
CA PRO A 428 -14.75 37.05 6.02
C PRO A 428 -13.48 36.67 5.26
N VAL A 429 -13.58 36.52 3.95
CA VAL A 429 -12.44 36.22 3.06
C VAL A 429 -11.49 37.42 2.92
N ALA A 430 -11.99 38.64 2.96
CA ALA A 430 -11.20 39.85 2.72
C ALA A 430 -9.98 40.01 3.63
N THR A 431 -10.01 39.48 4.84
CA THR A 431 -8.94 39.58 5.85
C THR A 431 -8.35 38.20 6.21
N GLN A 432 -8.62 37.19 5.41
CA GLN A 432 -8.30 35.78 5.78
C GLN A 432 -6.82 35.54 6.09
N VAL A 433 -5.90 36.18 5.38
CA VAL A 433 -4.44 35.95 5.55
C VAL A 433 -3.94 36.62 6.83
N ASP A 434 -4.34 37.87 7.11
CA ASP A 434 -3.92 38.61 8.31
C ASP A 434 -4.55 38.02 9.58
N ASP A 435 -5.81 37.62 9.50
CA ASP A 435 -6.52 36.96 10.60
C ASP A 435 -5.90 35.59 10.88
N LEU A 436 -5.58 34.80 9.84
CA LEU A 436 -4.88 33.53 9.97
C LEU A 436 -3.50 33.69 10.61
N LEU A 437 -2.71 34.68 10.22
CA LEU A 437 -1.40 34.98 10.83
C LEU A 437 -1.54 35.26 12.34
N SER A 438 -2.57 36.00 12.72
CA SER A 438 -2.87 36.30 14.13
C SER A 438 -3.23 35.04 14.92
N GLU A 439 -4.07 34.17 14.35
CA GLU A 439 -4.46 32.89 14.96
C GLU A 439 -3.26 31.93 15.06
N ILE A 440 -2.37 31.89 14.06
CA ILE A 440 -1.14 31.10 14.08
C ILE A 440 -0.26 31.53 15.26
N ARG A 441 -0.02 32.83 15.45
CA ARG A 441 0.81 33.34 16.53
C ARG A 441 0.27 32.95 17.90
N ILE A 442 -1.05 32.99 18.07
CA ILE A 442 -1.69 32.56 19.33
C ILE A 442 -1.42 31.07 19.61
N ARG A 443 -1.42 30.21 18.58
CA ARG A 443 -1.19 28.78 18.73
C ARG A 443 0.28 28.44 18.92
N ALA A 444 1.17 29.10 18.18
CA ALA A 444 2.63 28.89 18.29
C ALA A 444 3.14 29.18 19.72
N VAL A 445 2.61 30.22 20.39
CA VAL A 445 2.94 30.53 21.79
C VAL A 445 2.54 29.38 22.73
N LYS A 446 1.50 28.60 22.39
CA LYS A 446 0.99 27.48 23.19
C LYS A 446 1.59 26.15 22.81
N ASP A 447 2.56 26.14 21.89
CA ASP A 447 3.13 24.92 21.31
C ASP A 447 2.11 24.01 20.62
N GLU A 448 1.05 24.61 20.02
CA GLU A 448 0.02 23.95 19.26
C GLU A 448 0.28 24.08 17.76
N ARG A 449 -0.24 23.13 16.96
CA ARG A 449 -0.02 23.08 15.51
C ARG A 449 -1.24 23.54 14.73
N VAL A 450 -1.00 24.07 13.52
CA VAL A 450 -2.01 24.61 12.63
C VAL A 450 -1.96 23.93 11.25
N LEU A 451 -3.12 23.52 10.76
CA LEU A 451 -3.28 23.07 9.37
C LEU A 451 -4.01 24.13 8.56
N VAL A 452 -3.50 24.44 7.38
CA VAL A 452 -4.12 25.41 6.47
C VAL A 452 -4.39 24.76 5.12
N THR A 453 -5.62 24.83 4.64
CA THR A 453 -5.97 24.30 3.31
C THR A 453 -6.29 25.42 2.33
N THR A 454 -5.65 25.35 1.16
CA THR A 454 -5.85 26.26 0.01
C THR A 454 -6.53 25.56 -1.17
N LEU A 455 -6.92 26.29 -2.20
CA LEU A 455 -7.53 25.72 -3.40
C LEU A 455 -6.54 25.37 -4.51
N THR A 456 -5.41 26.06 -4.55
CA THR A 456 -4.43 25.89 -5.62
C THR A 456 -3.01 25.76 -5.09
N LYS A 457 -2.14 25.12 -5.88
CA LYS A 457 -0.71 24.97 -5.60
C LYS A 457 -0.04 26.34 -5.41
N ARG A 458 -0.30 27.24 -6.34
CA ARG A 458 0.24 28.60 -6.30
C ARG A 458 -0.16 29.34 -5.01
N MET A 459 -1.44 29.30 -4.65
CA MET A 459 -1.90 29.94 -3.40
C MET A 459 -1.23 29.34 -2.17
N ALA A 460 -0.97 28.04 -2.15
CA ALA A 460 -0.25 27.40 -1.03
C ALA A 460 1.20 27.85 -0.97
N GLU A 461 1.87 27.97 -2.12
CA GLU A 461 3.24 28.46 -2.23
C GLU A 461 3.34 29.93 -1.79
N ASP A 462 2.50 30.81 -2.37
CA ASP A 462 2.45 32.24 -2.06
C ASP A 462 2.16 32.46 -0.54
N LEU A 463 1.25 31.68 0.05
CA LEU A 463 0.95 31.75 1.47
C LEU A 463 2.11 31.27 2.34
N THR A 464 2.81 30.22 1.93
CA THR A 464 3.96 29.69 2.66
C THR A 464 5.10 30.70 2.68
N GLU A 465 5.37 31.37 1.55
CA GLU A 465 6.35 32.43 1.44
C GLU A 465 5.98 33.63 2.33
N TYR A 466 4.75 34.09 2.26
CA TYR A 466 4.23 35.17 3.11
C TYR A 466 4.37 34.86 4.59
N LEU A 467 4.01 33.65 5.05
CA LEU A 467 4.13 33.24 6.45
C LEU A 467 5.60 33.16 6.90
N HIS A 468 6.47 32.69 6.00
CA HIS A 468 7.91 32.63 6.26
C HIS A 468 8.53 34.05 6.40
N GLU A 469 8.12 35.01 5.58
CA GLU A 469 8.52 36.41 5.70
C GLU A 469 8.07 37.08 7.02
N HIS A 470 7.05 36.51 7.66
CA HIS A 470 6.53 36.96 8.95
C HIS A 470 7.00 36.13 10.14
N ASP A 471 8.17 35.45 10.01
CA ASP A 471 8.83 34.65 11.05
C ASP A 471 8.00 33.45 11.55
N VAL A 472 7.09 32.92 10.73
CA VAL A 472 6.33 31.71 11.05
C VAL A 472 7.12 30.47 10.56
N LYS A 473 7.28 29.47 11.43
CA LYS A 473 7.82 28.18 11.05
C LYS A 473 6.76 27.39 10.29
N VAL A 474 6.84 27.41 8.96
CA VAL A 474 5.85 26.84 8.07
C VAL A 474 6.49 25.87 7.07
N ARG A 475 5.76 24.81 6.72
CA ARG A 475 6.07 23.95 5.57
C ARG A 475 4.87 23.81 4.64
N TYR A 476 5.17 23.56 3.37
CA TYR A 476 4.18 23.27 2.34
C TYR A 476 4.18 21.79 2.00
N LEU A 477 2.99 21.21 1.87
CA LEU A 477 2.78 19.83 1.45
C LEU A 477 2.11 19.79 0.08
N HIS A 478 2.84 19.42 -0.96
CA HIS A 478 2.32 19.29 -2.32
C HIS A 478 2.09 17.84 -2.75
N SER A 479 1.43 17.65 -3.91
CA SER A 479 1.04 16.34 -4.42
C SER A 479 2.22 15.45 -4.80
N ASP A 480 3.35 16.06 -5.19
CA ASP A 480 4.50 15.37 -5.79
C ASP A 480 5.50 14.84 -4.73
N ILE A 481 5.26 15.16 -3.45
CA ILE A 481 6.04 14.64 -2.32
C ILE A 481 5.76 13.15 -2.17
N ASP A 482 6.84 12.36 -2.10
CA ASP A 482 6.72 10.92 -1.93
C ASP A 482 6.14 10.52 -0.56
N THR A 483 5.78 9.24 -0.42
CA THR A 483 5.12 8.75 0.80
C THR A 483 6.04 8.81 2.02
N VAL A 484 7.34 8.61 1.84
CA VAL A 484 8.33 8.61 2.94
C VAL A 484 8.55 10.02 3.45
N GLU A 485 8.83 10.96 2.54
CA GLU A 485 9.02 12.37 2.87
C GLU A 485 7.76 12.96 3.53
N ARG A 486 6.57 12.56 3.06
CA ARG A 486 5.31 12.96 3.69
C ARG A 486 5.22 12.52 5.16
N VAL A 487 5.59 11.29 5.46
CA VAL A 487 5.61 10.78 6.85
C VAL A 487 6.61 11.56 7.70
N GLU A 488 7.76 11.92 7.14
CA GLU A 488 8.77 12.75 7.81
C GLU A 488 8.24 14.16 8.10
N ILE A 489 7.59 14.83 7.14
CA ILE A 489 6.98 16.15 7.33
C ILE A 489 5.94 16.13 8.46
N ILE A 490 5.11 15.11 8.50
CA ILE A 490 4.08 14.97 9.54
C ILE A 490 4.71 14.70 10.91
N ARG A 491 5.74 13.86 10.97
CA ARG A 491 6.51 13.64 12.19
C ARG A 491 7.13 14.93 12.69
N ASP A 492 7.75 15.71 11.81
CA ASP A 492 8.41 16.97 12.15
C ASP A 492 7.39 18.02 12.65
N LEU A 493 6.18 18.07 12.05
CA LEU A 493 5.07 18.88 12.56
C LEU A 493 4.71 18.48 14.01
N ARG A 494 4.57 17.18 14.26
CA ARG A 494 4.24 16.65 15.58
C ARG A 494 5.34 16.90 16.63
N LEU A 495 6.61 16.84 16.20
CA LEU A 495 7.77 17.13 17.04
C LEU A 495 7.94 18.64 17.33
N GLY A 496 7.25 19.52 16.58
CA GLY A 496 7.35 20.96 16.74
C GLY A 496 8.54 21.60 16.04
N GLU A 497 9.14 20.91 15.07
CA GLU A 497 10.17 21.50 14.20
C GLU A 497 9.63 22.70 13.42
N PHE A 498 8.33 22.67 13.13
CA PHE A 498 7.57 23.77 12.57
C PHE A 498 6.12 23.77 13.08
N ASP A 499 5.43 24.92 12.99
CA ASP A 499 4.13 25.15 13.63
C ASP A 499 2.95 25.04 12.67
N VAL A 500 3.17 25.30 11.38
CA VAL A 500 2.12 25.39 10.35
C VAL A 500 2.41 24.49 9.17
N LEU A 501 1.42 23.70 8.79
CA LEU A 501 1.44 22.93 7.56
C LEU A 501 0.39 23.47 6.58
N VAL A 502 0.84 23.95 5.43
CA VAL A 502 -0.02 24.46 4.35
C VAL A 502 -0.13 23.40 3.24
N GLY A 503 -1.29 23.23 2.66
CA GLY A 503 -1.45 22.35 1.50
C GLY A 503 -2.82 22.44 0.86
N ILE A 504 -2.95 21.85 -0.34
CA ILE A 504 -4.21 21.81 -1.10
C ILE A 504 -5.11 20.71 -0.54
N ASN A 505 -4.57 19.53 -0.40
CA ASN A 505 -5.26 18.35 0.08
C ASN A 505 -4.46 17.68 1.19
N LEU A 506 -4.58 18.26 2.40
CA LEU A 506 -3.96 17.73 3.62
C LEU A 506 -4.72 16.50 4.17
N LEU A 507 -5.75 16.07 3.44
CA LEU A 507 -6.78 15.16 3.90
C LEU A 507 -6.54 13.70 3.54
N ARG A 508 -5.34 13.33 3.05
CA ARG A 508 -5.11 11.92 2.85
C ARG A 508 -5.28 11.21 4.18
N GLU A 509 -6.11 10.21 4.15
CA GLU A 509 -6.60 9.43 5.28
C GLU A 509 -5.43 8.85 6.10
N GLY A 510 -5.64 8.64 7.40
CA GLY A 510 -4.69 7.95 8.27
C GLY A 510 -3.72 8.81 9.06
N LEU A 511 -3.88 10.12 9.05
CA LEU A 511 -3.02 11.01 9.82
C LEU A 511 -3.68 11.37 11.15
N ASP A 512 -3.08 10.92 12.25
CA ASP A 512 -3.47 11.26 13.60
C ASP A 512 -2.50 12.29 14.18
N MET A 513 -3.00 13.51 14.40
CA MET A 513 -2.22 14.67 14.84
C MET A 513 -2.91 15.35 16.03
N PRO A 514 -2.80 14.79 17.25
CA PRO A 514 -3.44 15.36 18.43
C PRO A 514 -2.91 16.75 18.78
N GLU A 515 -1.75 17.14 18.29
CA GLU A 515 -1.12 18.44 18.50
C GLU A 515 -1.80 19.58 17.70
N VAL A 516 -2.61 19.23 16.68
CA VAL A 516 -3.31 20.20 15.83
C VAL A 516 -4.54 20.75 16.56
N SER A 517 -4.49 22.01 16.96
CA SER A 517 -5.59 22.72 17.61
C SER A 517 -6.40 23.60 16.65
N LEU A 518 -5.83 24.00 15.52
CA LEU A 518 -6.49 24.83 14.53
C LEU A 518 -6.43 24.23 13.13
N VAL A 519 -7.57 24.20 12.49
CA VAL A 519 -7.71 23.96 11.06
C VAL A 519 -8.28 25.21 10.41
N ALA A 520 -7.58 25.80 9.45
CA ALA A 520 -8.01 26.94 8.67
C ALA A 520 -8.31 26.54 7.22
N ILE A 521 -9.51 26.86 6.78
CA ILE A 521 -9.97 26.53 5.42
C ILE A 521 -10.18 27.86 4.68
N LEU A 522 -9.22 28.19 3.80
CA LEU A 522 -9.29 29.42 2.99
C LEU A 522 -10.28 29.24 1.84
N ASP A 523 -10.97 30.32 1.46
CA ASP A 523 -11.97 30.31 0.37
C ASP A 523 -12.95 29.13 0.50
N ALA A 524 -13.53 28.95 1.68
CA ALA A 524 -14.40 27.81 1.96
C ALA A 524 -15.73 27.84 1.18
N ASP A 525 -16.13 29.01 0.67
CA ASP A 525 -17.32 29.22 -0.13
C ASP A 525 -17.15 28.96 -1.64
N LYS A 526 -15.94 28.64 -2.09
CA LYS A 526 -15.70 28.26 -3.49
C LYS A 526 -16.05 26.79 -3.69
N GLU A 527 -17.31 26.54 -4.09
CA GLU A 527 -17.80 25.18 -4.29
C GLU A 527 -16.95 24.40 -5.31
N GLY A 528 -16.65 23.14 -4.98
CA GLY A 528 -15.86 22.23 -5.79
C GLY A 528 -15.50 20.97 -5.01
N PHE A 529 -14.74 20.07 -5.62
CA PHE A 529 -14.34 18.80 -4.99
C PHE A 529 -13.65 18.99 -3.63
N LEU A 530 -12.74 19.97 -3.52
CA LEU A 530 -11.99 20.27 -2.29
C LEU A 530 -12.82 20.99 -1.21
N ARG A 531 -14.01 21.46 -1.52
CA ARG A 531 -14.94 22.17 -0.63
C ARG A 531 -16.31 21.48 -0.59
N SER A 532 -16.37 20.21 -1.01
CA SER A 532 -17.55 19.37 -0.83
C SER A 532 -17.84 19.12 0.65
N GLU A 533 -19.07 18.82 0.99
CA GLU A 533 -19.50 18.47 2.36
C GLU A 533 -18.52 17.47 3.03
N ARG A 534 -18.18 16.37 2.34
CA ARG A 534 -17.27 15.34 2.85
C ARG A 534 -15.86 15.86 3.09
N SER A 535 -15.32 16.61 2.12
CA SER A 535 -13.99 17.21 2.24
C SER A 535 -13.91 18.17 3.44
N LEU A 536 -14.94 19.00 3.63
CA LEU A 536 -15.02 19.92 4.77
C LEU A 536 -15.08 19.16 6.09
N ILE A 537 -15.97 18.16 6.25
CA ILE A 537 -16.08 17.35 7.47
C ILE A 537 -14.74 16.67 7.82
N GLN A 538 -14.06 16.12 6.83
CA GLN A 538 -12.76 15.46 7.04
C GLN A 538 -11.68 16.44 7.48
N THR A 539 -11.63 17.62 6.83
CA THR A 539 -10.67 18.67 7.18
C THR A 539 -10.91 19.19 8.59
N ILE A 540 -12.13 19.53 8.91
CA ILE A 540 -12.58 19.97 10.23
C ILE A 540 -12.19 18.92 11.29
N GLY A 541 -12.45 17.64 10.99
CA GLY A 541 -12.17 16.52 11.87
C GLY A 541 -10.70 16.33 12.24
N ARG A 542 -9.75 16.98 11.54
CA ARG A 542 -8.32 16.92 11.89
C ARG A 542 -8.01 17.60 13.24
N ALA A 543 -8.79 18.58 13.64
CA ALA A 543 -8.66 19.22 14.96
C ALA A 543 -9.48 18.51 16.06
N ALA A 544 -10.22 17.44 15.75
CA ALA A 544 -11.09 16.75 16.72
C ALA A 544 -10.35 15.91 17.77
N ARG A 545 -9.03 15.80 17.67
CA ARG A 545 -8.17 15.09 18.64
C ARG A 545 -7.56 16.03 19.69
N ASN A 546 -7.73 17.33 19.52
CA ASN A 546 -7.23 18.34 20.46
C ASN A 546 -8.35 18.82 21.38
N LEU A 547 -8.03 19.05 22.66
CA LEU A 547 -8.99 19.58 23.66
C LEU A 547 -9.54 20.95 23.25
N HIS A 548 -8.72 21.76 22.59
CA HIS A 548 -9.03 23.13 22.16
C HIS A 548 -9.25 23.20 20.64
N GLY A 549 -9.70 22.07 20.05
CA GLY A 549 -9.90 21.96 18.61
C GLY A 549 -10.85 23.02 18.06
N LYS A 550 -10.38 23.78 17.06
CA LYS A 550 -11.12 24.83 16.38
C LYS A 550 -10.93 24.70 14.87
N ALA A 551 -11.99 24.98 14.12
CA ALA A 551 -11.89 25.12 12.67
C ALA A 551 -12.47 26.47 12.22
N ILE A 552 -11.70 27.21 11.42
CA ILE A 552 -12.10 28.48 10.85
C ILE A 552 -12.33 28.30 9.36
N LEU A 553 -13.53 28.61 8.90
CA LEU A 553 -13.91 28.64 7.50
C LEU A 553 -13.95 30.10 7.03
N TYR A 554 -13.02 30.47 6.18
CA TYR A 554 -13.02 31.81 5.59
C TYR A 554 -13.96 31.80 4.37
N ALA A 555 -15.08 32.51 4.51
CA ALA A 555 -16.16 32.54 3.53
C ALA A 555 -16.97 33.83 3.66
N ASP A 556 -17.37 34.41 2.52
CA ASP A 556 -18.27 35.54 2.47
C ASP A 556 -19.75 35.10 2.41
N SER A 557 -19.99 33.85 2.04
CA SER A 557 -21.32 33.25 2.03
C SER A 557 -21.28 31.79 2.46
N ILE A 558 -22.33 31.33 3.18
CA ILE A 558 -22.45 29.93 3.59
C ILE A 558 -23.08 29.15 2.45
N THR A 559 -22.27 28.25 1.83
CA THR A 559 -22.75 27.37 0.77
C THR A 559 -23.54 26.19 1.31
N LYS A 560 -24.23 25.44 0.42
CA LYS A 560 -24.95 24.22 0.83
C LYS A 560 -24.03 23.18 1.44
N SER A 561 -22.83 22.99 0.87
CA SER A 561 -21.81 22.07 1.36
C SER A 561 -21.29 22.47 2.74
N MET A 562 -21.01 23.77 2.94
CA MET A 562 -20.62 24.30 4.25
C MET A 562 -21.71 24.07 5.29
N LYS A 563 -22.96 24.43 4.97
CA LYS A 563 -24.08 24.28 5.90
C LYS A 563 -24.21 22.84 6.38
N LYS A 564 -24.21 21.89 5.47
CA LYS A 564 -24.30 20.45 5.82
C LYS A 564 -23.12 19.99 6.67
N ALA A 565 -21.90 20.43 6.34
CA ALA A 565 -20.72 20.08 7.14
C ALA A 565 -20.78 20.68 8.54
N MET A 566 -21.27 21.91 8.68
CA MET A 566 -21.47 22.57 9.98
C MET A 566 -22.55 21.88 10.79
N ASP A 567 -23.71 21.62 10.20
CA ASP A 567 -24.84 20.95 10.87
C ASP A 567 -24.43 19.54 11.37
N GLU A 568 -23.68 18.78 10.57
CA GLU A 568 -23.20 17.46 10.97
C GLU A 568 -22.14 17.53 12.09
N THR A 569 -21.23 18.49 12.02
CA THR A 569 -20.21 18.69 13.06
C THR A 569 -20.86 19.07 14.39
N GLU A 570 -21.88 19.94 14.36
CA GLU A 570 -22.62 20.34 15.56
C GLU A 570 -23.43 19.16 16.13
N ARG A 571 -24.14 18.39 15.30
CA ARG A 571 -24.82 17.15 15.72
C ARG A 571 -23.89 16.19 16.46
N ARG A 572 -22.69 15.99 15.94
CA ARG A 572 -21.67 15.12 16.55
C ARG A 572 -21.19 15.69 17.87
N ARG A 573 -20.99 16.97 17.93
CA ARG A 573 -20.56 17.70 19.14
C ARG A 573 -21.61 17.60 20.25
N GLU A 574 -22.88 17.87 19.94
CA GLU A 574 -24.01 17.77 20.87
C GLU A 574 -24.18 16.35 21.43
N LYS A 575 -24.13 15.33 20.53
CA LYS A 575 -24.21 13.91 20.92
C LYS A 575 -23.10 13.51 21.88
N GLN A 576 -21.86 13.93 21.59
CA GLN A 576 -20.71 13.68 22.46
C GLN A 576 -20.85 14.40 23.81
N GLN A 577 -21.28 15.66 23.82
CA GLN A 577 -21.46 16.41 25.03
C GLN A 577 -22.53 15.80 25.94
N ALA A 578 -23.68 15.44 25.38
CA ALA A 578 -24.74 14.77 26.13
C ALA A 578 -24.27 13.42 26.73
N TYR A 579 -23.44 12.67 25.98
CA TYR A 579 -22.85 11.46 26.52
C TYR A 579 -21.88 11.72 27.65
N ASN A 580 -20.99 12.72 27.50
CA ASN A 580 -20.03 13.10 28.54
C ASN A 580 -20.74 13.52 29.85
N GLU A 581 -21.80 14.33 29.75
CA GLU A 581 -22.62 14.77 30.89
C GLU A 581 -23.30 13.57 31.56
N LYS A 582 -23.90 12.67 30.78
CA LYS A 582 -24.57 11.47 31.28
C LYS A 582 -23.63 10.52 32.04
N MET A 583 -22.41 10.37 31.53
CA MET A 583 -21.42 9.42 32.06
C MET A 583 -20.42 10.08 33.03
N GLY A 584 -20.48 11.39 33.20
CA GLY A 584 -19.53 12.14 34.06
C GLY A 584 -18.09 12.13 33.50
N ILE A 585 -17.92 12.02 32.16
CA ILE A 585 -16.63 11.96 31.53
C ILE A 585 -16.10 13.37 31.26
N GLN A 586 -14.87 13.65 31.70
CA GLN A 586 -14.15 14.83 31.29
C GLN A 586 -13.27 14.52 30.08
N PRO A 587 -13.28 15.37 29.04
CA PRO A 587 -12.42 15.18 27.88
C PRO A 587 -10.94 15.08 28.26
N GLN A 588 -10.25 14.08 27.77
CA GLN A 588 -8.83 13.84 28.04
C GLN A 588 -8.00 13.91 26.77
N ALA A 589 -6.86 14.58 26.82
CA ALA A 589 -5.90 14.64 25.74
C ALA A 589 -5.31 13.26 25.48
N LEU A 590 -5.21 12.88 24.20
CA LEU A 590 -4.53 11.66 23.79
C LEU A 590 -3.02 11.90 23.77
N GLN A 591 -2.29 11.20 24.62
CA GLN A 591 -0.83 11.11 24.54
C GLN A 591 -0.49 9.84 23.74
N ARG A 592 -0.14 9.99 22.47
CA ARG A 592 0.39 8.90 21.66
C ARG A 592 1.91 9.06 21.49
N ASN A 593 2.65 8.01 21.80
CA ASN A 593 4.11 7.99 21.59
C ASN A 593 4.43 8.17 20.10
N ILE A 594 5.22 9.18 19.77
CA ILE A 594 5.66 9.47 18.40
C ILE A 594 6.52 8.33 17.83
N LYS A 595 7.08 7.48 18.69
CA LYS A 595 7.84 6.28 18.32
C LYS A 595 7.04 5.25 17.52
N ASP A 596 5.74 5.13 17.76
CA ASP A 596 4.88 4.14 17.06
C ASP A 596 4.77 4.40 15.55
N ILE A 597 4.95 5.66 15.11
CA ILE A 597 4.93 6.02 13.68
C ILE A 597 6.27 5.65 13.00
N MET A 598 7.38 5.65 13.72
CA MET A 598 8.69 5.29 13.19
C MET A 598 8.84 3.77 12.99
N GLU A 599 8.28 2.96 13.87
CA GLU A 599 8.28 1.50 13.69
C GLU A 599 7.43 1.07 12.49
N LEU A 600 6.34 1.78 12.21
CA LEU A 600 5.52 1.58 11.00
C LEU A 600 6.27 2.00 9.72
N GLY A 601 7.12 3.03 9.77
CA GLY A 601 8.00 3.42 8.68
C GLY A 601 9.15 2.43 8.43
N ASP A 602 9.62 1.74 9.46
CA ASP A 602 10.67 0.71 9.36
C ASP A 602 10.17 -0.61 8.76
N ILE A 603 8.87 -0.90 8.80
CA ILE A 603 8.26 -2.01 8.05
C ILE A 603 8.42 -1.79 6.53
N THR A 604 8.51 -0.53 6.09
CA THR A 604 8.69 -0.17 4.68
C THR A 604 10.15 0.04 4.27
N LYS A 605 11.06 0.19 5.23
CA LYS A 605 12.51 0.34 4.95
C LYS A 605 13.19 -1.01 5.09
N SER A 606 13.73 -1.55 4.00
CA SER A 606 14.66 -2.68 4.06
C SER A 606 15.78 -2.35 5.06
N ARG A 607 15.95 -3.23 6.04
CA ARG A 607 16.95 -3.12 7.10
C ARG A 607 18.35 -3.12 6.50
N LYS A 608 18.88 -1.94 6.10
CA LYS A 608 20.32 -1.80 5.92
C LYS A 608 20.95 -2.01 7.29
N GLN A 609 21.59 -3.16 7.45
CA GLN A 609 22.34 -3.54 8.65
C GLN A 609 23.19 -2.39 9.14
N LYS A 610 22.90 -1.84 10.30
CA LYS A 610 23.86 -1.09 11.09
C LYS A 610 24.91 -2.05 11.60
N VAL A 611 25.97 -2.22 10.85
CA VAL A 611 27.22 -2.74 11.42
C VAL A 611 27.79 -1.62 12.27
N SER A 612 27.65 -1.75 13.57
CA SER A 612 28.37 -0.96 14.56
C SER A 612 29.88 -1.27 14.43
N LYS A 613 30.61 -0.35 13.88
CA LYS A 613 32.06 -0.25 14.11
C LYS A 613 32.39 1.17 14.54
N THR A 614 32.53 1.33 15.82
CA THR A 614 33.28 2.42 16.45
C THR A 614 34.75 2.34 16.06
N VAL A 615 35.18 3.24 15.21
CA VAL A 615 36.58 3.69 15.13
C VAL A 615 36.54 5.18 14.81
N PRO A 616 37.21 6.05 15.56
CA PRO A 616 37.22 7.48 15.28
C PRO A 616 38.24 7.77 14.17
N LEU A 617 37.77 8.27 13.05
CA LEU A 617 38.64 8.84 12.03
C LEU A 617 38.37 10.34 11.91
N SER A 618 39.48 11.05 12.01
CA SER A 618 39.67 12.46 11.87
C SER A 618 38.99 13.12 10.68
N LYS A 619 38.56 14.35 10.92
CA LYS A 619 38.03 15.32 9.99
C LYS A 619 38.84 15.40 8.71
N VAL A 620 38.23 15.08 7.57
CA VAL A 620 38.56 15.67 6.28
C VAL A 620 37.26 16.31 5.79
N ALA A 621 37.27 17.61 5.66
CA ALA A 621 36.18 18.41 5.18
C ALA A 621 35.97 18.14 3.68
N GLU A 622 34.85 17.55 3.29
CA GLU A 622 34.36 17.63 1.91
C GLU A 622 33.57 18.92 1.74
N PRO A 623 33.78 19.67 0.64
CA PRO A 623 32.99 20.85 0.36
C PRO A 623 31.57 20.44 -0.06
N SER A 624 30.59 20.74 0.76
CA SER A 624 29.18 20.68 0.40
C SER A 624 28.91 21.72 -0.68
N LEU A 625 28.78 21.28 -1.92
CA LEU A 625 28.21 22.08 -3.00
C LEU A 625 26.68 22.13 -2.79
N SER A 626 26.23 23.23 -2.22
CA SER A 626 24.80 23.61 -2.22
C SER A 626 24.44 24.02 -3.66
N TYR A 627 23.76 23.15 -4.39
CA TYR A 627 23.16 23.52 -5.66
C TYR A 627 21.87 24.30 -5.36
N ASN A 628 21.95 25.61 -5.55
CA ASN A 628 20.78 26.49 -5.64
C ASN A 628 19.87 26.02 -6.78
N VAL A 629 18.58 26.16 -6.62
CA VAL A 629 17.53 25.82 -7.59
C VAL A 629 17.85 26.45 -8.95
N LEU A 630 18.35 25.65 -9.89
CA LEU A 630 18.66 26.07 -11.24
C LEU A 630 17.38 26.07 -12.07
N THR A 631 17.21 27.07 -12.92
CA THR A 631 16.11 27.07 -13.89
C THR A 631 16.33 25.96 -14.94
N PRO A 632 15.27 25.44 -15.60
CA PRO A 632 15.38 24.36 -16.59
C PRO A 632 16.45 24.60 -17.65
N GLN A 633 16.59 25.85 -18.14
CA GLN A 633 17.60 26.24 -19.13
C GLN A 633 19.03 26.27 -18.56
N GLN A 634 19.18 26.57 -17.28
CA GLN A 634 20.49 26.52 -16.59
C GLN A 634 20.91 25.08 -16.30
N LEU A 635 19.93 24.22 -15.98
CA LEU A 635 20.17 22.79 -15.75
C LEU A 635 20.63 22.08 -17.03
N GLU A 636 20.00 22.37 -18.17
CA GLU A 636 20.38 21.82 -19.48
C GLU A 636 21.81 22.24 -19.88
N LYS A 637 22.20 23.47 -19.61
CA LYS A 637 23.56 23.95 -19.86
C LYS A 637 24.60 23.26 -18.95
N GLU A 638 24.26 23.01 -17.69
CA GLU A 638 25.15 22.32 -16.75
C GLU A 638 25.28 20.84 -17.10
N ILE A 639 24.20 20.17 -17.52
CA ILE A 639 24.25 18.79 -18.02
C ILE A 639 25.18 18.70 -19.25
N THR A 640 25.03 19.58 -20.22
CA THR A 640 25.88 19.60 -21.43
C THR A 640 27.36 19.82 -21.10
N LYS A 641 27.66 20.65 -20.10
CA LYS A 641 29.00 20.90 -19.63
C LYS A 641 29.62 19.68 -18.92
N LEU A 642 28.84 19.01 -18.09
CA LEU A 642 29.26 17.78 -17.41
C LEU A 642 29.45 16.63 -18.39
N GLU A 643 28.61 16.51 -19.41
CA GLU A 643 28.79 15.54 -20.51
C GLU A 643 30.13 15.75 -21.25
N ALA A 644 30.44 17.00 -21.56
CA ALA A 644 31.74 17.32 -22.19
C ALA A 644 32.95 16.96 -21.29
N GLN A 645 32.84 17.17 -19.98
CA GLN A 645 33.86 16.76 -19.00
C GLN A 645 33.97 15.24 -18.90
N MET A 646 32.83 14.53 -18.85
CA MET A 646 32.78 13.06 -18.82
C MET A 646 33.50 12.46 -20.04
N TYR A 647 33.17 12.94 -21.25
CA TYR A 647 33.86 12.50 -22.48
C TYR A 647 35.35 12.79 -22.46
N LYS A 648 35.75 13.94 -21.94
CA LYS A 648 37.18 14.30 -21.83
C LYS A 648 37.93 13.37 -20.87
N HIS A 649 37.37 13.05 -19.72
CA HIS A 649 37.94 12.07 -18.79
C HIS A 649 37.99 10.66 -19.38
N ALA A 650 36.93 10.25 -20.12
CA ALA A 650 36.93 8.97 -20.83
C ALA A 650 38.03 8.90 -21.92
N GLN A 651 38.23 9.95 -22.69
CA GLN A 651 39.32 10.02 -23.68
C GLN A 651 40.71 9.97 -23.04
N ASN A 652 40.87 10.52 -21.83
CA ASN A 652 42.11 10.46 -21.07
C ASN A 652 42.29 9.13 -20.31
N LEU A 653 41.41 8.14 -20.47
CA LEU A 653 41.41 6.87 -19.74
C LEU A 653 41.20 6.97 -18.22
N GLU A 654 40.66 8.10 -17.75
CA GLU A 654 40.35 8.39 -16.35
C GLU A 654 38.94 7.90 -16.02
N PHE A 655 38.70 6.58 -16.06
CA PHE A 655 37.36 5.97 -16.01
C PHE A 655 36.61 6.21 -14.70
N GLU A 656 37.32 6.35 -13.55
CA GLU A 656 36.67 6.65 -12.27
C GLU A 656 36.10 8.08 -12.25
N LEU A 657 36.84 9.06 -12.80
CA LEU A 657 36.35 10.43 -12.91
C LEU A 657 35.22 10.56 -13.94
N ALA A 658 35.30 9.82 -15.05
CA ALA A 658 34.21 9.74 -16.01
C ALA A 658 32.94 9.15 -15.40
N ALA A 659 33.06 8.11 -14.58
CA ALA A 659 31.93 7.51 -13.86
C ALA A 659 31.29 8.46 -12.83
N GLN A 660 32.10 9.21 -12.08
CA GLN A 660 31.59 10.23 -11.16
C GLN A 660 30.79 11.31 -11.89
N LYS A 661 31.30 11.77 -13.06
CA LYS A 661 30.58 12.76 -13.87
C LYS A 661 29.29 12.23 -14.47
N ARG A 662 29.26 10.97 -14.87
CA ARG A 662 28.01 10.29 -15.29
C ARG A 662 26.97 10.28 -14.17
N ASP A 663 27.39 9.92 -12.96
CA ASP A 663 26.50 9.84 -11.81
C ASP A 663 25.98 11.24 -11.37
N GLU A 664 26.79 12.30 -11.54
CA GLU A 664 26.37 13.69 -11.39
C GLU A 664 25.32 14.11 -12.45
N ILE A 665 25.53 13.74 -13.72
CA ILE A 665 24.59 13.98 -14.82
C ILE A 665 23.25 13.28 -14.55
N GLU A 666 23.29 12.06 -14.07
CA GLU A 666 22.09 11.27 -13.78
C GLU A 666 21.27 11.90 -12.66
N LYS A 667 21.90 12.38 -11.59
CA LYS A 667 21.24 13.14 -10.52
C LYS A 667 20.60 14.43 -11.03
N LEU A 668 21.28 15.17 -11.90
CA LEU A 668 20.73 16.40 -12.48
C LEU A 668 19.60 16.13 -13.47
N ARG A 669 19.65 15.03 -14.23
CA ARG A 669 18.54 14.59 -15.09
C ARG A 669 17.32 14.18 -14.27
N GLN A 670 17.49 13.49 -13.16
CA GLN A 670 16.40 13.15 -12.24
C GLN A 670 15.76 14.42 -11.66
N GLN A 671 16.58 15.44 -11.31
CA GLN A 671 16.05 16.74 -10.89
C GLN A 671 15.34 17.50 -12.02
N PHE A 672 15.78 17.36 -13.28
CA PHE A 672 15.12 17.96 -14.43
C PHE A 672 13.74 17.36 -14.66
N ILE A 673 13.63 16.03 -14.59
CA ILE A 673 12.35 15.29 -14.73
C ILE A 673 11.41 15.59 -13.55
N ALA A 674 11.95 15.82 -12.35
CA ALA A 674 11.16 16.18 -11.18
C ALA A 674 10.63 17.64 -11.22
N ASN A 675 11.24 18.52 -12.03
CA ASN A 675 10.91 19.94 -12.14
C ASN A 675 10.19 20.31 -13.47
N SER A 676 10.06 19.37 -14.40
CA SER A 676 9.26 19.50 -15.64
C SER A 676 7.91 18.81 -15.52
#